data_bb9d115e209cf73fa4527198eb6edee9
#
_entry.id   bb9d115e209cf73fa4527198eb6edee9
#
_cell.length_a   1.000
_cell.length_b   1.000
_cell.length_c   1.000
_cell.angle_alpha   90.00
_cell.angle_beta   90.00
_cell.angle_gamma   90.00
#
_symmetry.space_group_name_H-M   'P 1'
#
loop_
_entity.id
_entity.type
_entity.pdbx_description
1 polymer ?
#
loop_
_entity_poly.entity_id
_entity_poly.type
_entity_poly.pdbx_seq_one_letter_code
_entity_poly.pdbx_strand_id
1 'polypeptide(L)'
;MTARILMAVTGVVACASVTLAQIPDDSPVRAALQRAETAVIAIEAIPGRKRTFENTIVALDDMYGRLEIDTNMIRFMPYVSTDPDERDAGERAEQDVADWLIDLEKREPLYDAVRAYAERASGLTATQQRLLDHTLRDFRRAGMSLSPEKRAELTTIHKTLNKLSIEFEKNIRQDETTVPLTREELAGMPDEYFENPSLRQSGDLYMVDVSYPQFNPIMEYCQIEQTRHKMWVAYKRRAGTGNVRVIEQIIELRAEAADLLGYDHPADYEIEIKMARNADTVIEFYRKLRPLVRKKALRDLEELVAAKRRHTGDRDAKIYAWDTNFYLNRIKKEKYAVDSKLVRQYFPLDAVLDGLFSITQNLYGLEYRDVTARARSQGRPLWHADARLYEVWDKATGEMLGEFYLDLHPRPNKYGHAAQWGLVQHKVWPDGSVSKPVAALVCNFAEPTADRPSLMSHDEVETFFHEFGHCLHTILSESTYYRFSGTSVERDFVEAPSQMFENWVWDADVLATFARHYETGKPLPDDLLDGMIRARHLGSGMAAERQFFYGLYDLKCHLDPDGDIDSTQLAWDLWDPAGENVELYDPVPETYFQSAFGHLTGYQAGYYGYQWSLVYACDMFQRFKELGMLSPDAGRYYRDKILSRGGTTDGMNLVRDYLGREPTMDAYLKHLGLDAE
;
A
#
# COMPACT_ATOMS: atom_id res chain seq x y z
N MET A 1 -30.40 35.47 -16.06
CA MET A 1 -31.06 36.06 -14.90
C MET A 1 -31.56 34.92 -14.03
N THR A 2 -30.78 34.44 -13.15
CA THR A 2 -31.18 33.51 -12.07
C THR A 2 -30.26 33.80 -10.90
N ALA A 3 -30.85 34.16 -9.79
CA ALA A 3 -30.20 34.67 -8.61
C ALA A 3 -29.39 33.58 -7.88
N ARG A 4 -28.10 33.81 -7.69
CA ARG A 4 -27.27 33.13 -6.71
C ARG A 4 -27.73 33.55 -5.32
N ILE A 5 -28.28 32.62 -4.55
CA ILE A 5 -28.54 32.79 -3.13
C ILE A 5 -27.20 32.60 -2.41
N LEU A 6 -26.60 33.72 -2.04
CA LEU A 6 -25.50 33.79 -1.12
C LEU A 6 -26.04 33.52 0.30
N MET A 7 -25.96 32.29 0.78
CA MET A 7 -26.11 32.02 2.21
C MET A 7 -24.76 32.26 2.87
N ALA A 8 -24.58 33.41 3.42
CA ALA A 8 -23.50 33.69 4.36
C ALA A 8 -23.76 32.85 5.63
N VAL A 9 -23.02 31.75 5.76
CA VAL A 9 -22.90 31.03 7.03
C VAL A 9 -21.89 31.79 7.88
N THR A 10 -22.36 32.84 8.56
CA THR A 10 -21.64 33.41 9.71
C THR A 10 -21.84 32.51 10.92
N GLY A 11 -21.16 31.40 10.94
CA GLY A 11 -20.94 30.59 12.12
C GLY A 11 -19.44 30.47 12.30
N VAL A 12 -18.86 31.34 13.14
CA VAL A 12 -17.54 31.09 13.70
C VAL A 12 -17.72 29.83 14.59
N VAL A 13 -17.58 28.67 14.00
CA VAL A 13 -17.29 27.45 14.75
C VAL A 13 -15.85 27.65 15.21
N ALA A 14 -15.68 28.02 16.48
CA ALA A 14 -14.40 27.87 17.15
C ALA A 14 -14.03 26.38 17.02
N CYS A 15 -13.19 26.04 16.04
CA CYS A 15 -12.55 24.74 16.01
C CYS A 15 -11.70 24.66 17.26
N ALA A 16 -12.22 23.95 18.27
CA ALA A 16 -11.46 23.62 19.45
C ALA A 16 -10.31 22.73 18.95
N SER A 17 -9.08 23.27 18.95
CA SER A 17 -7.89 22.43 18.98
C SER A 17 -8.12 21.38 20.06
N VAL A 18 -7.86 20.11 19.76
CA VAL A 18 -7.89 19.04 20.79
C VAL A 18 -6.87 19.44 21.82
N THR A 19 -7.35 20.10 22.88
CA THR A 19 -6.47 20.38 24.02
C THR A 19 -6.27 19.02 24.71
N LEU A 20 -5.04 18.73 25.15
CA LEU A 20 -4.72 17.54 25.95
C LEU A 20 -5.74 17.30 27.08
N ALA A 21 -6.43 18.36 27.52
CA ALA A 21 -7.50 18.31 28.52
C ALA A 21 -8.78 17.58 28.04
N GLN A 22 -8.99 17.38 26.76
CA GLN A 22 -10.18 16.71 26.21
C GLN A 22 -9.99 15.20 26.10
N ILE A 23 -8.75 14.71 26.12
CA ILE A 23 -8.42 13.28 26.09
C ILE A 23 -8.56 12.73 27.52
N PRO A 24 -9.18 11.54 27.75
CA PRO A 24 -9.31 10.95 29.07
C PRO A 24 -7.98 10.87 29.83
N ASP A 25 -8.01 11.13 31.14
CA ASP A 25 -6.80 11.22 31.97
C ASP A 25 -6.01 9.91 32.08
N ASP A 26 -6.68 8.78 31.93
CA ASP A 26 -6.14 7.42 31.98
C ASP A 26 -5.73 6.91 30.59
N SER A 27 -5.90 7.70 29.53
CA SER A 27 -5.51 7.31 28.18
C SER A 27 -4.00 7.23 28.02
N PRO A 28 -3.42 6.11 27.55
CA PRO A 28 -2.00 6.00 27.23
C PRO A 28 -1.56 6.99 26.12
N VAL A 29 -2.46 7.33 25.19
CA VAL A 29 -2.24 8.32 24.14
C VAL A 29 -2.04 9.71 24.74
N ARG A 30 -2.87 10.10 25.73
CA ARG A 30 -2.69 11.37 26.43
C ARG A 30 -1.32 11.49 27.08
N ALA A 31 -0.87 10.44 27.77
CA ALA A 31 0.44 10.42 28.38
C ALA A 31 1.59 10.54 27.35
N ALA A 32 1.45 9.92 26.19
CA ALA A 32 2.40 10.03 25.08
C ALA A 32 2.45 11.47 24.54
N LEU A 33 1.30 12.08 24.28
CA LEU A 33 1.19 13.46 23.81
C LEU A 33 1.72 14.48 24.84
N GLN A 34 1.52 14.24 26.14
CA GLN A 34 2.10 15.08 27.20
C GLN A 34 3.62 15.01 27.23
N ARG A 35 4.23 13.83 27.00
CA ARG A 35 5.68 13.68 26.86
C ARG A 35 6.20 14.42 25.63
N ALA A 36 5.51 14.28 24.50
CA ALA A 36 5.84 14.97 23.25
C ALA A 36 5.76 16.50 23.42
N GLU A 37 4.71 17.01 24.05
CA GLU A 37 4.54 18.45 24.35
C GLU A 37 5.65 18.98 25.25
N THR A 38 6.02 18.21 26.28
CA THR A 38 7.15 18.57 27.17
C THR A 38 8.47 18.69 26.41
N ALA A 39 8.71 17.77 25.48
CA ALA A 39 9.91 17.79 24.63
C ALA A 39 9.91 19.01 23.69
N VAL A 40 8.77 19.35 23.10
CA VAL A 40 8.62 20.53 22.23
C VAL A 40 8.88 21.82 23.00
N ILE A 41 8.27 22.00 24.18
CA ILE A 41 8.50 23.15 25.07
C ILE A 41 10.00 23.26 25.44
N ALA A 42 10.64 22.14 25.71
CA ALA A 42 12.09 22.15 26.00
C ALA A 42 12.94 22.63 24.82
N ILE A 43 12.59 22.24 23.58
CA ILE A 43 13.25 22.72 22.35
C ILE A 43 13.04 24.24 22.20
N GLU A 44 11.83 24.73 22.38
CA GLU A 44 11.48 26.14 22.25
C GLU A 44 12.21 27.02 23.27
N ALA A 45 12.35 26.53 24.49
CA ALA A 45 13.02 27.26 25.59
C ALA A 45 14.55 27.47 25.38
N ILE A 46 15.17 26.79 24.43
CA ILE A 46 16.61 26.90 24.19
C ILE A 46 16.92 28.32 23.60
N PRO A 47 17.78 29.11 24.23
CA PRO A 47 18.17 30.40 23.69
C PRO A 47 18.84 30.28 22.33
N GLY A 48 18.49 31.15 21.36
CA GLY A 48 18.94 31.07 19.97
C GLY A 48 20.45 30.78 19.80
N ARG A 49 21.31 31.45 20.56
CA ARG A 49 22.78 31.24 20.52
C ARG A 49 23.29 29.88 21.06
N LYS A 50 22.45 29.15 21.81
CA LYS A 50 22.78 27.84 22.40
C LYS A 50 22.21 26.66 21.61
N ARG A 51 21.48 26.93 20.53
CA ARG A 51 20.91 25.88 19.68
C ARG A 51 22.00 25.15 18.92
N THR A 52 21.94 23.84 18.91
CA THR A 52 22.81 22.95 18.14
C THR A 52 21.92 22.03 17.27
N PHE A 53 22.52 21.28 16.38
CA PHE A 53 21.82 20.26 15.60
C PHE A 53 21.16 19.24 16.53
N GLU A 54 21.88 18.77 17.55
CA GLU A 54 21.43 17.75 18.49
C GLU A 54 20.25 18.23 19.33
N ASN A 55 20.34 19.43 19.92
CA ASN A 55 19.32 19.89 20.85
C ASN A 55 18.10 20.55 20.19
N THR A 56 18.12 20.67 18.85
CA THR A 56 17.01 21.31 18.11
C THR A 56 16.43 20.34 17.07
N ILE A 57 17.25 19.86 16.14
CA ILE A 57 16.78 19.02 15.02
C ILE A 57 16.69 17.55 15.43
N VAL A 58 17.73 16.99 16.06
CA VAL A 58 17.69 15.62 16.57
C VAL A 58 16.67 15.49 17.69
N ALA A 59 16.58 16.49 18.60
CA ALA A 59 15.57 16.48 19.67
C ALA A 59 14.12 16.44 19.13
N LEU A 60 13.86 17.09 17.99
CA LEU A 60 12.56 17.04 17.31
C LEU A 60 12.33 15.64 16.68
N ASP A 61 13.32 15.07 15.98
CA ASP A 61 13.27 13.71 15.44
C ASP A 61 13.11 12.65 16.56
N ASP A 62 13.73 12.87 17.73
CA ASP A 62 13.58 12.03 18.92
C ASP A 62 12.14 12.09 19.47
N MET A 63 11.54 13.28 19.50
CA MET A 63 10.15 13.46 19.94
C MET A 63 9.19 12.70 19.03
N TYR A 64 9.32 12.82 17.70
CA TYR A 64 8.51 12.05 16.74
C TYR A 64 8.68 10.55 16.96
N GLY A 65 9.92 10.07 17.04
CA GLY A 65 10.21 8.64 17.25
C GLY A 65 9.60 8.09 18.54
N ARG A 66 9.63 8.85 19.65
CA ARG A 66 9.01 8.44 20.92
C ARG A 66 7.49 8.41 20.83
N LEU A 67 6.88 9.43 20.25
CA LEU A 67 5.43 9.49 20.08
C LEU A 67 4.91 8.29 19.28
N GLU A 68 5.57 7.97 18.17
CA GLU A 68 5.20 6.83 17.32
C GLU A 68 5.36 5.49 18.07
N ILE A 69 6.47 5.27 18.77
CA ILE A 69 6.67 4.05 19.59
C ILE A 69 5.56 3.90 20.63
N ASP A 70 5.15 5.00 21.26
CA ASP A 70 4.17 4.99 22.34
C ASP A 70 2.72 4.79 21.81
N THR A 71 2.43 5.10 20.55
CA THR A 71 1.05 5.17 20.03
C THR A 71 0.74 4.24 18.87
N ASN A 72 1.72 3.82 18.06
CA ASN A 72 1.48 3.07 16.82
C ASN A 72 0.74 1.74 17.05
N MET A 73 1.07 0.99 18.10
CA MET A 73 0.36 -0.26 18.37
C MET A 73 -1.13 -0.02 18.65
N ILE A 74 -1.47 1.06 19.35
CA ILE A 74 -2.88 1.41 19.65
C ILE A 74 -3.59 1.82 18.35
N ARG A 75 -2.95 2.66 17.55
CA ARG A 75 -3.45 3.15 16.25
C ARG A 75 -3.55 2.05 15.19
N PHE A 76 -2.89 0.93 15.39
CA PHE A 76 -2.96 -0.24 14.51
C PHE A 76 -4.18 -1.15 14.82
N MET A 77 -4.72 -1.13 16.04
CA MET A 77 -5.84 -2.00 16.43
C MET A 77 -7.11 -1.87 15.57
N PRO A 78 -7.50 -0.69 15.05
CA PRO A 78 -8.63 -0.58 14.12
C PRO A 78 -8.60 -1.52 12.92
N TYR A 79 -7.41 -1.87 12.47
CA TYR A 79 -7.19 -2.67 11.27
C TYR A 79 -7.15 -4.19 11.54
N VAL A 80 -6.98 -4.62 12.79
CA VAL A 80 -6.70 -6.02 13.10
C VAL A 80 -7.44 -6.59 14.30
N SER A 81 -7.90 -5.79 15.27
CA SER A 81 -8.54 -6.31 16.48
C SER A 81 -9.96 -6.80 16.22
N THR A 82 -10.33 -7.90 16.90
CA THR A 82 -11.71 -8.39 16.95
C THR A 82 -12.55 -7.68 18.00
N ASP A 83 -11.89 -7.00 18.97
CA ASP A 83 -12.56 -6.26 20.04
C ASP A 83 -12.99 -4.88 19.53
N PRO A 84 -14.31 -4.57 19.54
CA PRO A 84 -14.80 -3.26 19.11
C PRO A 84 -14.27 -2.10 19.97
N ASP A 85 -14.07 -2.32 21.27
CA ASP A 85 -13.59 -1.27 22.18
C ASP A 85 -12.12 -0.90 21.86
N GLU A 86 -11.30 -1.90 21.50
CA GLU A 86 -9.92 -1.67 21.03
C GLU A 86 -9.90 -0.92 19.69
N ARG A 87 -10.78 -1.28 18.75
CA ARG A 87 -10.87 -0.57 17.46
C ARG A 87 -11.29 0.88 17.65
N ASP A 88 -12.34 1.12 18.44
CA ASP A 88 -12.82 2.48 18.73
C ASP A 88 -11.78 3.32 19.48
N ALA A 89 -11.03 2.71 20.41
CA ALA A 89 -9.93 3.38 21.08
C ALA A 89 -8.79 3.72 20.13
N GLY A 90 -8.47 2.83 19.19
CA GLY A 90 -7.47 3.05 18.16
C GLY A 90 -7.84 4.15 17.17
N GLU A 91 -9.10 4.20 16.70
CA GLU A 91 -9.61 5.28 15.84
C GLU A 91 -9.54 6.65 16.54
N ARG A 92 -9.90 6.71 17.82
CA ARG A 92 -9.75 7.94 18.63
C ARG A 92 -8.27 8.34 18.77
N ALA A 93 -7.39 7.36 19.03
CA ALA A 93 -5.96 7.60 19.13
C ALA A 93 -5.36 8.14 17.84
N GLU A 94 -5.78 7.60 16.69
CA GLU A 94 -5.38 8.07 15.37
C GLU A 94 -5.78 9.52 15.15
N GLN A 95 -7.04 9.87 15.48
CA GLN A 95 -7.54 11.24 15.39
C GLN A 95 -6.77 12.20 16.32
N ASP A 96 -6.60 11.83 17.59
CA ASP A 96 -5.98 12.69 18.61
C ASP A 96 -4.52 12.97 18.29
N VAL A 97 -3.77 11.96 17.85
CA VAL A 97 -2.34 12.11 17.45
C VAL A 97 -2.21 12.94 16.19
N ALA A 98 -3.05 12.68 15.17
CA ALA A 98 -3.02 13.44 13.93
C ALA A 98 -3.36 14.93 14.15
N ASP A 99 -4.39 15.22 14.94
CA ASP A 99 -4.79 16.59 15.25
C ASP A 99 -3.70 17.34 16.02
N TRP A 100 -3.03 16.67 16.97
CA TRP A 100 -1.90 17.26 17.69
C TRP A 100 -0.70 17.53 16.78
N LEU A 101 -0.39 16.60 15.84
CA LEU A 101 0.69 16.79 14.88
C LEU A 101 0.39 17.95 13.91
N ILE A 102 -0.87 18.08 13.44
CA ILE A 102 -1.30 19.21 12.62
C ILE A 102 -1.09 20.56 13.33
N ASP A 103 -1.41 20.62 14.63
CA ASP A 103 -1.19 21.82 15.44
C ASP A 103 0.31 22.07 15.66
N LEU A 104 1.11 21.01 15.90
CA LEU A 104 2.56 21.11 16.09
C LEU A 104 3.28 21.71 14.88
N GLU A 105 2.94 21.26 13.67
CA GLU A 105 3.55 21.71 12.43
C GLU A 105 3.29 23.19 12.15
N LYS A 106 2.27 23.79 12.80
CA LYS A 106 1.88 25.20 12.68
C LYS A 106 2.32 26.06 13.87
N ARG A 107 3.15 25.52 14.75
CA ARG A 107 3.60 26.17 15.98
C ARG A 107 4.76 27.11 15.73
N GLU A 108 4.49 28.43 15.79
CA GLU A 108 5.47 29.47 15.51
C GLU A 108 6.76 29.41 16.35
N PRO A 109 6.70 29.24 17.70
CA PRO A 109 7.92 29.16 18.49
C PRO A 109 8.84 28.00 18.10
N LEU A 110 8.27 26.85 17.68
CA LEU A 110 9.04 25.70 17.21
C LEU A 110 9.66 25.99 15.83
N TYR A 111 8.89 26.54 14.91
CA TYR A 111 9.39 26.95 13.59
C TYR A 111 10.52 27.97 13.71
N ASP A 112 10.37 28.99 14.55
CA ASP A 112 11.40 29.98 14.80
C ASP A 112 12.65 29.37 15.43
N ALA A 113 12.49 28.36 16.27
CA ALA A 113 13.59 27.61 16.86
C ALA A 113 14.41 26.88 15.78
N VAL A 114 13.75 26.19 14.86
CA VAL A 114 14.38 25.46 13.74
C VAL A 114 15.04 26.45 12.78
N ARG A 115 14.36 27.52 12.39
CA ARG A 115 14.87 28.55 11.49
C ARG A 115 16.11 29.25 12.08
N ALA A 116 16.05 29.67 13.35
CA ALA A 116 17.17 30.31 14.03
C ALA A 116 18.42 29.41 14.14
N TYR A 117 18.24 28.08 14.16
CA TYR A 117 19.34 27.15 14.02
C TYR A 117 19.83 27.08 12.57
N ALA A 118 18.95 26.94 11.60
CA ALA A 118 19.26 26.80 10.18
C ALA A 118 20.10 27.95 9.63
N GLU A 119 19.79 29.21 10.02
CA GLU A 119 20.50 30.42 9.59
C GLU A 119 22.02 30.41 9.91
N ARG A 120 22.46 29.55 10.81
CA ARG A 120 23.86 29.46 11.24
C ARG A 120 24.44 28.04 11.20
N ALA A 121 23.65 27.09 10.71
CA ALA A 121 24.08 25.70 10.56
C ALA A 121 25.31 25.61 9.65
N SER A 122 26.32 24.86 10.06
CA SER A 122 27.53 24.64 9.28
C SER A 122 28.17 23.31 9.68
N GLY A 123 28.91 22.70 8.73
CA GLY A 123 29.66 21.47 9.00
C GLY A 123 28.79 20.22 9.16
N LEU A 124 27.52 20.26 8.71
CA LEU A 124 26.62 19.12 8.73
C LEU A 124 27.06 18.06 7.71
N THR A 125 26.88 16.79 8.05
CA THR A 125 26.95 15.68 7.08
C THR A 125 25.79 15.78 6.10
N ALA A 126 25.86 15.08 4.97
CA ALA A 126 24.78 15.07 3.98
C ALA A 126 23.42 14.62 4.58
N THR A 127 23.42 13.59 5.43
CA THR A 127 22.21 13.11 6.10
C THR A 127 21.68 14.10 7.13
N GLN A 128 22.56 14.80 7.86
CA GLN A 128 22.16 15.85 8.80
C GLN A 128 21.56 17.06 8.07
N GLN A 129 22.18 17.49 6.98
CA GLN A 129 21.64 18.55 6.14
C GLN A 129 20.26 18.17 5.59
N ARG A 130 20.12 16.93 5.10
CA ARG A 130 18.83 16.40 4.62
C ARG A 130 17.75 16.43 5.71
N LEU A 131 18.08 16.07 6.94
CA LEU A 131 17.12 16.12 8.06
C LEU A 131 16.66 17.56 8.32
N LEU A 132 17.59 18.52 8.33
CA LEU A 132 17.29 19.94 8.50
C LEU A 132 16.42 20.46 7.33
N ASP A 133 16.79 20.16 6.09
CA ASP A 133 16.08 20.63 4.89
C ASP A 133 14.65 20.07 4.84
N HIS A 134 14.48 18.79 5.18
CA HIS A 134 13.15 18.17 5.24
C HIS A 134 12.31 18.76 6.38
N THR A 135 12.90 19.05 7.54
CA THR A 135 12.18 19.68 8.65
C THR A 135 11.68 21.10 8.26
N LEU A 136 12.53 21.91 7.63
CA LEU A 136 12.16 23.24 7.13
C LEU A 136 11.09 23.16 6.02
N ARG A 137 11.24 22.21 5.11
CA ARG A 137 10.27 21.95 4.04
C ARG A 137 8.89 21.64 4.61
N ASP A 138 8.82 20.78 5.63
CA ASP A 138 7.55 20.39 6.22
C ASP A 138 6.85 21.55 6.91
N PHE A 139 7.57 22.40 7.65
CA PHE A 139 7.00 23.65 8.17
C PHE A 139 6.49 24.57 7.06
N ARG A 140 7.22 24.71 5.95
CA ARG A 140 6.76 25.49 4.80
C ARG A 140 5.47 24.90 4.23
N ARG A 141 5.42 23.58 4.02
CA ARG A 141 4.25 22.85 3.50
C ARG A 141 3.07 22.91 4.47
N ALA A 142 3.30 22.95 5.77
CA ALA A 142 2.28 23.18 6.78
C ALA A 142 1.74 24.61 6.82
N GLY A 143 2.25 25.53 5.98
CA GLY A 143 1.76 26.89 5.84
C GLY A 143 2.40 27.91 6.79
N MET A 144 3.62 27.65 7.32
CA MET A 144 4.29 28.58 8.23
C MET A 144 4.67 29.92 7.58
N SER A 145 4.66 30.02 6.25
CA SER A 145 4.82 31.28 5.50
C SER A 145 3.51 32.08 5.36
N LEU A 146 2.38 31.52 5.72
CA LEU A 146 1.06 32.18 5.62
C LEU A 146 0.82 33.14 6.79
N SER A 147 -0.15 34.09 6.60
CA SER A 147 -0.66 34.90 7.70
C SER A 147 -1.33 33.99 8.76
N PRO A 148 -1.41 34.47 10.03
CA PRO A 148 -2.06 33.69 11.10
C PRO A 148 -3.49 33.27 10.74
N GLU A 149 -4.26 34.10 10.04
CA GLU A 149 -5.64 33.85 9.64
C GLU A 149 -5.70 32.70 8.61
N LYS A 150 -4.91 32.77 7.54
CA LYS A 150 -4.83 31.71 6.52
C LYS A 150 -4.29 30.40 7.11
N ARG A 151 -3.37 30.48 8.06
CA ARG A 151 -2.85 29.31 8.76
C ARG A 151 -3.91 28.62 9.62
N ALA A 152 -4.79 29.40 10.29
CA ALA A 152 -5.91 28.85 11.04
C ALA A 152 -6.94 28.17 10.11
N GLU A 153 -7.22 28.75 8.94
CA GLU A 153 -8.06 28.17 7.90
C GLU A 153 -7.47 26.83 7.41
N LEU A 154 -6.20 26.81 7.01
CA LEU A 154 -5.48 25.59 6.60
C LEU A 154 -5.47 24.52 7.70
N THR A 155 -5.39 24.92 8.97
CA THR A 155 -5.49 23.99 10.11
C THR A 155 -6.84 23.31 10.14
N THR A 156 -7.91 24.06 9.95
CA THR A 156 -9.29 23.55 9.92
C THR A 156 -9.47 22.56 8.76
N ILE A 157 -8.95 22.90 7.58
CA ILE A 157 -9.00 22.02 6.40
C ILE A 157 -8.26 20.71 6.68
N HIS A 158 -7.03 20.75 7.20
CA HIS A 158 -6.25 19.53 7.47
C HIS A 158 -6.92 18.62 8.50
N LYS A 159 -7.49 19.18 9.58
CA LYS A 159 -8.24 18.38 10.57
C LYS A 159 -9.51 17.77 9.99
N THR A 160 -10.20 18.50 9.11
CA THR A 160 -11.37 17.98 8.42
C THR A 160 -10.99 16.86 7.45
N LEU A 161 -9.91 17.03 6.67
CA LEU A 161 -9.36 16.00 5.79
C LEU A 161 -9.02 14.72 6.54
N ASN A 162 -8.34 14.84 7.69
CA ASN A 162 -8.01 13.69 8.51
C ASN A 162 -9.26 12.93 8.97
N LYS A 163 -10.25 13.65 9.51
CA LYS A 163 -11.53 13.06 9.94
C LYS A 163 -12.25 12.35 8.80
N LEU A 164 -12.34 12.98 7.63
CA LEU A 164 -13.02 12.40 6.47
C LEU A 164 -12.27 11.17 5.94
N SER A 165 -10.94 11.16 5.98
CA SER A 165 -10.14 9.99 5.58
C SER A 165 -10.38 8.80 6.50
N ILE A 166 -10.43 9.02 7.82
CA ILE A 166 -10.78 7.97 8.79
C ILE A 166 -12.21 7.44 8.55
N GLU A 167 -13.17 8.34 8.29
CA GLU A 167 -14.56 7.97 7.97
C GLU A 167 -14.64 7.15 6.68
N PHE A 168 -13.93 7.56 5.64
CA PHE A 168 -13.89 6.86 4.35
C PHE A 168 -13.39 5.41 4.51
N GLU A 169 -12.26 5.22 5.18
CA GLU A 169 -11.69 3.90 5.43
C GLU A 169 -12.57 3.04 6.34
N LYS A 170 -13.19 3.64 7.35
CA LYS A 170 -14.15 2.95 8.22
C LYS A 170 -15.34 2.41 7.45
N ASN A 171 -15.93 3.22 6.55
CA ASN A 171 -17.07 2.81 5.74
C ASN A 171 -16.73 1.62 4.81
N ILE A 172 -15.49 1.55 4.29
CA ILE A 172 -15.02 0.39 3.51
C ILE A 172 -14.91 -0.86 4.39
N ARG A 173 -14.29 -0.74 5.57
CA ARG A 173 -14.09 -1.88 6.48
C ARG A 173 -15.41 -2.45 7.03
N GLN A 174 -16.42 -1.60 7.18
CA GLN A 174 -17.74 -1.96 7.72
C GLN A 174 -18.77 -2.31 6.64
N ASP A 175 -18.35 -2.41 5.37
CA ASP A 175 -19.26 -2.82 4.30
C ASP A 175 -19.65 -4.30 4.46
N GLU A 176 -20.93 -4.57 4.63
CA GLU A 176 -21.51 -5.90 4.81
C GLU A 176 -22.24 -6.40 3.55
N THR A 177 -21.90 -5.87 2.37
CA THR A 177 -22.51 -6.24 1.09
C THR A 177 -22.43 -7.74 0.87
N THR A 178 -23.58 -8.37 0.66
CA THR A 178 -23.71 -9.80 0.32
C THR A 178 -24.64 -9.99 -0.87
N VAL A 179 -24.36 -11.03 -1.67
CA VAL A 179 -25.17 -11.44 -2.81
C VAL A 179 -25.70 -12.85 -2.53
N PRO A 180 -27.03 -13.04 -2.41
CA PRO A 180 -27.61 -14.36 -2.29
C PRO A 180 -27.57 -15.11 -3.64
N LEU A 181 -26.95 -16.29 -3.64
CA LEU A 181 -26.76 -17.10 -4.84
C LEU A 181 -27.15 -18.57 -4.56
N THR A 182 -27.79 -19.22 -5.54
CA THR A 182 -28.07 -20.65 -5.48
C THR A 182 -26.84 -21.48 -5.89
N ARG A 183 -26.87 -22.79 -5.63
CA ARG A 183 -25.82 -23.72 -6.08
C ARG A 183 -25.70 -23.74 -7.61
N GLU A 184 -26.79 -23.60 -8.34
CA GLU A 184 -26.83 -23.54 -9.81
C GLU A 184 -26.18 -22.24 -10.33
N GLU A 185 -26.44 -21.10 -9.68
CA GLU A 185 -25.79 -19.84 -10.03
C GLU A 185 -24.28 -19.89 -9.78
N LEU A 186 -23.82 -20.75 -8.87
CA LEU A 186 -22.41 -20.98 -8.57
C LEU A 186 -21.81 -22.16 -9.36
N ALA A 187 -22.39 -22.52 -10.51
CA ALA A 187 -21.86 -23.62 -11.34
C ALA A 187 -20.41 -23.33 -11.78
N GLY A 188 -19.57 -24.37 -11.69
CA GLY A 188 -18.14 -24.29 -12.04
C GLY A 188 -17.21 -23.95 -10.87
N MET A 189 -17.78 -23.56 -9.72
CA MET A 189 -16.99 -23.33 -8.52
C MET A 189 -16.35 -24.65 -8.03
N PRO A 190 -15.12 -24.60 -7.52
CA PRO A 190 -14.50 -25.75 -6.90
C PRO A 190 -15.23 -26.15 -5.61
N ASP A 191 -15.19 -27.44 -5.22
CA ASP A 191 -15.89 -27.93 -4.03
C ASP A 191 -15.39 -27.26 -2.75
N GLU A 192 -14.10 -26.97 -2.67
CA GLU A 192 -13.47 -26.25 -1.57
C GLU A 192 -14.03 -24.85 -1.33
N TYR A 193 -14.61 -24.20 -2.33
CA TYR A 193 -15.27 -22.91 -2.16
C TYR A 193 -16.45 -23.01 -1.19
N PHE A 194 -17.19 -24.13 -1.23
CA PHE A 194 -18.35 -24.38 -0.37
C PHE A 194 -17.97 -24.87 1.03
N GLU A 195 -16.71 -25.25 1.23
CA GLU A 195 -16.15 -25.64 2.53
C GLU A 195 -15.57 -24.44 3.30
N ASN A 196 -15.55 -23.25 2.69
CA ASN A 196 -15.04 -22.04 3.31
C ASN A 196 -15.87 -21.68 4.55
N PRO A 197 -15.27 -21.61 5.77
CA PRO A 197 -16.00 -21.33 7.01
C PRO A 197 -16.70 -19.98 7.03
N SER A 198 -16.19 -19.00 6.27
CA SER A 198 -16.77 -17.66 6.17
C SER A 198 -17.98 -17.58 5.21
N LEU A 199 -18.19 -18.59 4.36
CA LEU A 199 -19.31 -18.64 3.43
C LEU A 199 -20.61 -19.04 4.17
N ARG A 200 -21.44 -18.04 4.46
CA ARG A 200 -22.70 -18.28 5.18
C ARG A 200 -23.77 -18.86 4.25
N GLN A 201 -24.58 -19.76 4.77
CA GLN A 201 -25.73 -20.34 4.08
C GLN A 201 -27.04 -19.98 4.81
N SER A 202 -28.07 -19.63 4.05
CA SER A 202 -29.42 -19.35 4.53
C SER A 202 -30.45 -20.10 3.69
N GLY A 203 -30.97 -21.22 4.17
CA GLY A 203 -31.78 -22.14 3.38
C GLY A 203 -30.95 -22.71 2.21
N ASP A 204 -31.49 -22.59 0.98
CA ASP A 204 -30.82 -23.05 -0.25
C ASP A 204 -29.88 -22.00 -0.86
N LEU A 205 -29.70 -20.83 -0.20
CA LEU A 205 -28.89 -19.73 -0.70
C LEU A 205 -27.57 -19.62 0.04
N TYR A 206 -26.50 -19.42 -0.71
CA TYR A 206 -25.20 -18.99 -0.22
C TYR A 206 -25.17 -17.46 -0.19
N MET A 207 -24.87 -16.90 0.98
CA MET A 207 -24.75 -15.44 1.20
C MET A 207 -23.30 -15.03 0.95
N VAL A 208 -22.99 -14.79 -0.32
CA VAL A 208 -21.61 -14.50 -0.76
C VAL A 208 -21.29 -13.03 -0.50
N ASP A 209 -20.24 -12.77 0.25
CA ASP A 209 -19.72 -11.42 0.48
C ASP A 209 -18.73 -10.99 -0.62
N VAL A 210 -18.28 -9.74 -0.54
CA VAL A 210 -17.36 -9.15 -1.51
C VAL A 210 -15.89 -9.16 -1.04
N SER A 211 -15.55 -10.00 -0.06
CA SER A 211 -14.17 -10.25 0.36
C SER A 211 -13.39 -11.02 -0.72
N TYR A 212 -12.09 -10.85 -0.75
CA TYR A 212 -11.25 -11.53 -1.76
C TYR A 212 -11.41 -13.06 -1.79
N PRO A 213 -11.45 -13.77 -0.64
CA PRO A 213 -11.63 -15.23 -0.66
C PRO A 213 -12.97 -15.71 -1.23
N GLN A 214 -14.00 -14.86 -1.21
CA GLN A 214 -15.31 -15.20 -1.78
C GLN A 214 -15.50 -14.62 -3.18
N PHE A 215 -15.04 -13.40 -3.45
CA PHE A 215 -15.21 -12.72 -4.73
C PHE A 215 -14.28 -13.26 -5.83
N ASN A 216 -12.97 -13.36 -5.57
CA ASN A 216 -11.99 -13.72 -6.60
C ASN A 216 -12.24 -15.09 -7.24
N PRO A 217 -12.56 -16.17 -6.48
CA PRO A 217 -12.88 -17.45 -7.09
C PRO A 217 -14.10 -17.42 -8.02
N ILE A 218 -15.10 -16.56 -7.74
CA ILE A 218 -16.25 -16.41 -8.64
C ILE A 218 -15.80 -15.79 -9.96
N MET A 219 -14.97 -14.75 -9.92
CA MET A 219 -14.45 -14.13 -11.15
C MET A 219 -13.59 -15.09 -11.96
N GLU A 220 -12.93 -16.05 -11.33
CA GLU A 220 -12.01 -16.99 -11.99
C GLU A 220 -12.69 -18.27 -12.48
N TYR A 221 -13.64 -18.83 -11.69
CA TYR A 221 -14.16 -20.17 -11.94
C TYR A 221 -15.64 -20.24 -12.30
N CYS A 222 -16.46 -19.29 -11.88
CA CYS A 222 -17.90 -19.37 -12.09
C CYS A 222 -18.24 -19.32 -13.59
N GLN A 223 -18.90 -20.38 -14.07
CA GLN A 223 -19.30 -20.50 -15.48
C GLN A 223 -20.45 -19.56 -15.86
N ILE A 224 -21.25 -19.16 -14.88
CA ILE A 224 -22.44 -18.31 -15.12
C ILE A 224 -22.02 -16.85 -15.21
N GLU A 225 -22.04 -16.28 -16.42
CA GLU A 225 -21.66 -14.87 -16.66
C GLU A 225 -22.50 -13.90 -15.81
N GLN A 226 -23.79 -14.19 -15.66
CA GLN A 226 -24.71 -13.36 -14.89
C GLN A 226 -24.35 -13.29 -13.40
N THR A 227 -23.82 -14.38 -12.85
CA THR A 227 -23.31 -14.42 -11.47
C THR A 227 -22.03 -13.59 -11.34
N ARG A 228 -21.08 -13.74 -12.27
CA ARG A 228 -19.89 -12.88 -12.29
C ARG A 228 -20.26 -11.40 -12.38
N HIS A 229 -21.21 -11.04 -13.24
CA HIS A 229 -21.71 -9.67 -13.36
C HIS A 229 -22.33 -9.17 -12.04
N LYS A 230 -23.25 -9.94 -11.43
CA LYS A 230 -23.88 -9.57 -10.14
C LYS A 230 -22.82 -9.31 -9.06
N MET A 231 -21.86 -10.22 -8.92
CA MET A 231 -20.79 -10.10 -7.92
C MET A 231 -19.87 -8.92 -8.22
N TRP A 232 -19.50 -8.70 -9.48
CA TRP A 232 -18.66 -7.58 -9.90
C TRP A 232 -19.33 -6.23 -9.61
N VAL A 233 -20.62 -6.10 -9.91
CA VAL A 233 -21.40 -4.89 -9.60
C VAL A 233 -21.47 -4.67 -8.08
N ALA A 234 -21.76 -5.72 -7.30
CA ALA A 234 -21.79 -5.63 -5.84
C ALA A 234 -20.43 -5.16 -5.29
N TYR A 235 -19.34 -5.74 -5.80
CA TYR A 235 -17.97 -5.34 -5.44
C TYR A 235 -17.67 -3.87 -5.76
N LYS A 236 -18.14 -3.35 -6.92
CA LYS A 236 -17.95 -1.97 -7.36
C LYS A 236 -18.92 -0.95 -6.73
N ARG A 237 -19.83 -1.42 -5.86
CA ARG A 237 -20.77 -0.59 -5.09
C ARG A 237 -20.43 -0.54 -3.60
N ARG A 238 -19.32 -1.17 -3.17
CA ARG A 238 -18.90 -1.16 -1.76
C ARG A 238 -18.80 0.26 -1.21
N ALA A 239 -19.19 0.43 0.04
CA ALA A 239 -19.29 1.71 0.74
C ALA A 239 -20.23 2.74 0.08
N GLY A 240 -20.74 2.48 -1.11
CA GLY A 240 -21.86 3.16 -1.75
C GLY A 240 -21.67 4.64 -2.06
N THR A 241 -22.78 5.31 -2.38
CA THR A 241 -22.78 6.75 -2.72
C THR A 241 -22.47 7.66 -1.53
N GLY A 242 -22.52 7.13 -0.30
CA GLY A 242 -22.05 7.86 0.90
C GLY A 242 -20.57 8.19 0.79
N ASN A 243 -19.76 7.19 0.48
CA ASN A 243 -18.31 7.37 0.31
C ASN A 243 -17.93 8.16 -0.95
N VAL A 244 -18.75 8.13 -2.00
CA VAL A 244 -18.54 9.04 -3.15
C VAL A 244 -18.56 10.50 -2.71
N ARG A 245 -19.54 10.90 -1.88
CA ARG A 245 -19.60 12.27 -1.34
C ARG A 245 -18.44 12.60 -0.43
N VAL A 246 -18.01 11.64 0.40
CA VAL A 246 -16.84 11.84 1.29
C VAL A 246 -15.59 12.09 0.47
N ILE A 247 -15.33 11.31 -0.59
CA ILE A 247 -14.12 11.49 -1.40
C ILE A 247 -14.16 12.77 -2.24
N GLU A 248 -15.30 13.18 -2.76
CA GLU A 248 -15.47 14.45 -3.47
C GLU A 248 -15.22 15.63 -2.54
N GLN A 249 -15.71 15.59 -1.30
CA GLN A 249 -15.41 16.60 -0.28
C GLN A 249 -13.92 16.64 0.09
N ILE A 250 -13.25 15.47 0.16
CA ILE A 250 -11.80 15.39 0.39
C ILE A 250 -11.04 16.09 -0.75
N ILE A 251 -11.45 15.85 -2.01
CA ILE A 251 -10.79 16.44 -3.19
C ILE A 251 -10.97 17.97 -3.20
N GLU A 252 -12.16 18.48 -2.92
CA GLU A 252 -12.46 19.90 -2.80
C GLU A 252 -11.58 20.56 -1.73
N LEU A 253 -11.53 19.99 -0.52
CA LEU A 253 -10.71 20.52 0.58
C LEU A 253 -9.20 20.50 0.27
N ARG A 254 -8.72 19.53 -0.51
CA ARG A 254 -7.33 19.50 -0.97
C ARG A 254 -7.03 20.62 -1.95
N ALA A 255 -7.98 20.95 -2.83
CA ALA A 255 -7.86 22.08 -3.74
C ALA A 255 -7.80 23.41 -2.97
N GLU A 256 -8.67 23.61 -1.99
CA GLU A 256 -8.63 24.78 -1.09
C GLU A 256 -7.28 24.88 -0.36
N ALA A 257 -6.75 23.76 0.16
CA ALA A 257 -5.46 23.73 0.85
C ALA A 257 -4.30 24.11 -0.10
N ALA A 258 -4.31 23.59 -1.34
CA ALA A 258 -3.30 23.87 -2.34
C ALA A 258 -3.30 25.35 -2.75
N ASP A 259 -4.48 25.94 -2.98
CA ASP A 259 -4.63 27.38 -3.30
C ASP A 259 -4.11 28.25 -2.16
N LEU A 260 -4.47 27.97 -0.90
CA LEU A 260 -3.96 28.69 0.27
C LEU A 260 -2.43 28.66 0.34
N LEU A 261 -1.81 27.54 -0.04
CA LEU A 261 -0.36 27.33 -0.03
C LEU A 261 0.33 27.89 -1.29
N GLY A 262 -0.44 28.33 -2.30
CA GLY A 262 0.06 28.94 -3.53
C GLY A 262 0.51 27.94 -4.60
N TYR A 263 -0.06 26.72 -4.59
CA TYR A 263 0.11 25.73 -5.66
C TYR A 263 -1.01 25.87 -6.69
N ASP A 264 -0.71 25.61 -7.96
CA ASP A 264 -1.67 25.66 -9.04
C ASP A 264 -2.76 24.60 -8.91
N HIS A 265 -2.44 23.43 -8.32
CA HIS A 265 -3.37 22.35 -8.03
C HIS A 265 -2.80 21.36 -6.98
N PRO A 266 -3.66 20.54 -6.33
CA PRO A 266 -3.23 19.60 -5.29
C PRO A 266 -2.14 18.61 -5.73
N ALA A 267 -2.14 18.19 -7.00
CA ALA A 267 -1.16 17.24 -7.50
C ALA A 267 0.28 17.73 -7.36
N ASP A 268 0.56 19.01 -7.65
CA ASP A 268 1.91 19.57 -7.50
C ASP A 268 2.34 19.64 -6.03
N TYR A 269 1.42 20.02 -5.14
CA TYR A 269 1.68 19.98 -3.70
C TYR A 269 2.07 18.57 -3.25
N GLU A 270 1.34 17.55 -3.68
CA GLU A 270 1.59 16.16 -3.28
C GLU A 270 2.86 15.57 -3.91
N ILE A 271 3.14 15.90 -5.17
CA ILE A 271 4.24 15.29 -5.93
C ILE A 271 5.59 15.97 -5.68
N GLU A 272 5.65 17.22 -5.20
CA GLU A 272 6.93 17.92 -4.98
C GLU A 272 7.91 17.16 -4.07
N ILE A 273 7.39 16.34 -3.15
CA ILE A 273 8.19 15.53 -2.21
C ILE A 273 8.47 14.11 -2.69
N LYS A 274 7.97 13.74 -3.87
CA LYS A 274 8.16 12.42 -4.51
C LYS A 274 9.31 12.49 -5.53
N MET A 275 9.74 11.35 -6.09
CA MET A 275 10.82 11.31 -7.10
C MET A 275 10.47 12.10 -8.37
N ALA A 276 9.20 12.10 -8.76
CA ALA A 276 8.72 12.81 -9.96
C ALA A 276 8.74 14.34 -9.83
N ARG A 277 8.66 14.90 -8.61
CA ARG A 277 8.78 16.33 -8.29
C ARG A 277 7.60 17.23 -8.71
N ASN A 278 6.87 16.91 -9.75
CA ASN A 278 5.71 17.65 -10.24
C ASN A 278 4.79 16.78 -11.09
N ALA A 279 3.57 17.26 -11.33
CA ALA A 279 2.55 16.55 -12.10
C ALA A 279 2.92 16.39 -13.58
N ASP A 280 3.58 17.37 -14.20
CA ASP A 280 4.02 17.30 -15.60
C ASP A 280 4.95 16.12 -15.86
N THR A 281 5.86 15.83 -14.93
CA THR A 281 6.75 14.66 -15.02
C THR A 281 5.96 13.36 -15.04
N VAL A 282 4.89 13.24 -14.25
CA VAL A 282 4.02 12.07 -14.22
C VAL A 282 3.20 11.95 -15.51
N ILE A 283 2.66 13.06 -16.01
CA ILE A 283 1.95 13.11 -17.29
C ILE A 283 2.86 12.65 -18.43
N GLU A 284 4.09 13.14 -18.47
CA GLU A 284 5.07 12.75 -19.49
C GLU A 284 5.48 11.26 -19.40
N PHE A 285 5.56 10.72 -18.18
CA PHE A 285 5.77 9.29 -17.94
C PHE A 285 4.66 8.46 -18.58
N TYR A 286 3.40 8.77 -18.32
CA TYR A 286 2.26 8.09 -18.94
C TYR A 286 2.24 8.29 -20.46
N ARG A 287 2.51 9.50 -20.94
CA ARG A 287 2.55 9.80 -22.38
C ARG A 287 3.55 8.93 -23.14
N LYS A 288 4.69 8.60 -22.52
CA LYS A 288 5.71 7.72 -23.11
C LYS A 288 5.32 6.24 -23.08
N LEU A 289 4.74 5.78 -21.98
CA LEU A 289 4.47 4.35 -21.78
C LEU A 289 3.17 3.87 -22.42
N ARG A 290 2.11 4.66 -22.36
CA ARG A 290 0.77 4.23 -22.82
C ARG A 290 0.73 3.70 -24.25
N PRO A 291 1.34 4.31 -25.27
CA PRO A 291 1.29 3.78 -26.64
C PRO A 291 1.86 2.36 -26.76
N LEU A 292 2.90 2.05 -25.97
CA LEU A 292 3.56 0.73 -25.98
C LEU A 292 2.69 -0.31 -25.28
N VAL A 293 2.19 0.04 -24.09
CA VAL A 293 1.31 -0.83 -23.29
C VAL A 293 -0.02 -1.07 -24.02
N ARG A 294 -0.62 -0.03 -24.60
CA ARG A 294 -1.89 -0.12 -25.34
C ARG A 294 -1.83 -1.14 -26.48
N LYS A 295 -0.73 -1.17 -27.23
CA LYS A 295 -0.52 -2.15 -28.30
C LYS A 295 -0.56 -3.59 -27.77
N LYS A 296 0.01 -3.85 -26.60
CA LYS A 296 -0.04 -5.17 -25.95
C LYS A 296 -1.44 -5.45 -25.39
N ALA A 297 -2.06 -4.49 -24.73
CA ALA A 297 -3.38 -4.62 -24.12
C ALA A 297 -4.47 -4.95 -25.15
N LEU A 298 -4.41 -4.34 -26.33
CA LEU A 298 -5.34 -4.67 -27.43
C LEU A 298 -5.12 -6.11 -27.96
N ARG A 299 -3.88 -6.59 -28.04
CA ARG A 299 -3.59 -8.00 -28.40
C ARG A 299 -4.14 -8.96 -27.36
N ASP A 300 -3.97 -8.61 -26.07
CA ASP A 300 -4.53 -9.41 -24.97
C ASP A 300 -6.06 -9.46 -25.04
N LEU A 301 -6.71 -8.33 -25.28
CA LEU A 301 -8.15 -8.26 -25.44
C LEU A 301 -8.66 -9.12 -26.62
N GLU A 302 -7.98 -9.06 -27.76
CA GLU A 302 -8.31 -9.90 -28.94
C GLU A 302 -8.22 -11.39 -28.59
N GLU A 303 -7.23 -11.81 -27.80
CA GLU A 303 -7.08 -13.20 -27.35
C GLU A 303 -8.25 -13.62 -26.44
N LEU A 304 -8.67 -12.76 -25.51
CA LEU A 304 -9.82 -12.99 -24.64
C LEU A 304 -11.14 -13.06 -25.44
N VAL A 305 -11.35 -12.13 -26.39
CA VAL A 305 -12.54 -12.14 -27.28
C VAL A 305 -12.58 -13.42 -28.08
N ALA A 306 -11.46 -13.85 -28.65
CA ALA A 306 -11.37 -15.11 -29.39
C ALA A 306 -11.70 -16.33 -28.52
N ALA A 307 -11.25 -16.33 -27.27
CA ALA A 307 -11.59 -17.38 -26.30
C ALA A 307 -13.08 -17.40 -25.95
N LYS A 308 -13.70 -16.22 -25.72
CA LYS A 308 -15.15 -16.12 -25.45
C LYS A 308 -15.97 -16.57 -26.65
N ARG A 309 -15.62 -16.19 -27.87
CA ARG A 309 -16.29 -16.62 -29.11
C ARG A 309 -16.23 -18.13 -29.30
N ARG A 310 -15.07 -18.75 -29.04
CA ARG A 310 -14.96 -20.22 -29.09
C ARG A 310 -15.82 -20.91 -28.04
N HIS A 311 -15.87 -20.35 -26.83
CA HIS A 311 -16.59 -20.92 -25.71
C HIS A 311 -18.13 -20.84 -25.89
N THR A 312 -18.62 -19.67 -26.30
CA THR A 312 -20.07 -19.39 -26.39
C THR A 312 -20.66 -19.75 -27.74
N GLY A 313 -19.85 -19.85 -28.80
CA GLY A 313 -20.31 -19.95 -30.19
C GLY A 313 -20.86 -18.64 -30.75
N ASP A 314 -20.89 -17.57 -29.97
CA ASP A 314 -21.35 -16.24 -30.40
C ASP A 314 -20.20 -15.50 -31.11
N ARG A 315 -20.42 -15.16 -32.38
CA ARG A 315 -19.45 -14.45 -33.23
C ARG A 315 -19.30 -12.96 -32.83
N ASP A 316 -20.31 -12.40 -32.21
CA ASP A 316 -20.35 -11.01 -31.79
C ASP A 316 -20.06 -10.82 -30.31
N ALA A 317 -19.61 -11.90 -29.63
CA ALA A 317 -19.27 -11.85 -28.21
C ALA A 317 -18.19 -10.80 -27.91
N LYS A 318 -18.47 -9.99 -26.89
CA LYS A 318 -17.56 -8.99 -26.30
C LYS A 318 -17.05 -9.48 -24.96
N ILE A 319 -15.90 -9.00 -24.55
CA ILE A 319 -15.37 -9.16 -23.18
C ILE A 319 -15.84 -7.96 -22.34
N TYR A 320 -16.31 -8.28 -21.15
CA TYR A 320 -16.65 -7.31 -20.11
C TYR A 320 -15.68 -7.42 -18.92
N ALA A 321 -15.67 -6.42 -18.07
CA ALA A 321 -14.77 -6.39 -16.91
C ALA A 321 -14.87 -7.64 -16.02
N TRP A 322 -16.05 -8.22 -15.84
CA TRP A 322 -16.31 -9.46 -15.09
C TRP A 322 -15.95 -10.75 -15.83
N ASP A 323 -15.53 -10.66 -17.09
CA ASP A 323 -15.10 -11.82 -17.89
C ASP A 323 -13.60 -12.07 -17.85
N THR A 324 -12.84 -11.04 -17.56
CA THR A 324 -11.37 -11.02 -17.73
C THR A 324 -10.70 -12.20 -17.05
N ASN A 325 -10.87 -12.36 -15.74
CA ASN A 325 -10.20 -13.41 -14.97
C ASN A 325 -10.68 -14.80 -15.40
N PHE A 326 -11.98 -14.95 -15.70
CA PHE A 326 -12.53 -16.23 -16.19
C PHE A 326 -11.88 -16.66 -17.51
N TYR A 327 -11.75 -15.75 -18.49
CA TYR A 327 -11.16 -16.11 -19.79
C TYR A 327 -9.63 -16.19 -19.73
N LEU A 328 -8.97 -15.41 -18.89
CA LEU A 328 -7.52 -15.59 -18.62
C LEU A 328 -7.25 -17.00 -18.04
N ASN A 329 -8.02 -17.41 -17.04
CA ASN A 329 -7.90 -18.76 -16.46
C ASN A 329 -8.18 -19.86 -17.50
N ARG A 330 -9.21 -19.66 -18.32
CA ARG A 330 -9.52 -20.58 -19.42
C ARG A 330 -8.40 -20.69 -20.44
N ILE A 331 -7.79 -19.58 -20.85
CA ILE A 331 -6.64 -19.56 -21.76
C ILE A 331 -5.41 -20.22 -21.12
N LYS A 332 -5.15 -19.93 -19.83
CA LYS A 332 -4.08 -20.61 -19.07
C LYS A 332 -4.23 -22.13 -19.18
N LYS A 333 -5.45 -22.64 -18.99
CA LYS A 333 -5.75 -24.06 -19.08
C LYS A 333 -5.67 -24.63 -20.49
N GLU A 334 -6.29 -23.98 -21.50
CA GLU A 334 -6.40 -24.50 -22.86
C GLU A 334 -5.10 -24.38 -23.67
N LYS A 335 -4.36 -23.28 -23.52
CA LYS A 335 -3.17 -22.96 -24.34
C LYS A 335 -1.86 -23.32 -23.65
N TYR A 336 -1.80 -23.16 -22.33
CA TYR A 336 -0.57 -23.34 -21.55
C TYR A 336 -0.58 -24.59 -20.69
N ALA A 337 -1.69 -25.34 -20.66
CA ALA A 337 -1.90 -26.52 -19.82
C ALA A 337 -1.77 -26.21 -18.30
N VAL A 338 -2.07 -24.99 -17.89
CA VAL A 338 -2.03 -24.53 -16.50
C VAL A 338 -3.45 -24.49 -15.95
N ASP A 339 -3.76 -25.40 -15.03
CA ASP A 339 -5.01 -25.38 -14.26
C ASP A 339 -4.74 -24.72 -12.90
N SER A 340 -5.30 -23.53 -12.68
CA SER A 340 -5.10 -22.77 -11.43
C SER A 340 -5.54 -23.57 -10.19
N LYS A 341 -6.56 -24.44 -10.32
CA LYS A 341 -6.99 -25.34 -9.22
C LYS A 341 -5.91 -26.38 -8.88
N LEU A 342 -5.19 -26.89 -9.88
CA LEU A 342 -4.09 -27.81 -9.68
C LEU A 342 -2.87 -27.07 -9.11
N VAL A 343 -2.56 -25.88 -9.63
CA VAL A 343 -1.42 -25.06 -9.19
C VAL A 343 -1.50 -24.76 -7.69
N ARG A 344 -2.66 -24.36 -7.17
CA ARG A 344 -2.86 -24.09 -5.73
C ARG A 344 -2.44 -25.24 -4.82
N GLN A 345 -2.57 -26.49 -5.26
CA GLN A 345 -2.22 -27.67 -4.46
C GLN A 345 -0.72 -27.75 -4.15
N TYR A 346 0.10 -27.01 -4.87
CA TYR A 346 1.55 -26.95 -4.68
C TYR A 346 2.01 -25.76 -3.82
N PHE A 347 1.08 -24.89 -3.39
CA PHE A 347 1.37 -23.72 -2.59
C PHE A 347 0.60 -23.72 -1.25
N PRO A 348 0.79 -24.74 -0.38
CA PRO A 348 0.29 -24.63 0.98
C PRO A 348 1.04 -23.49 1.71
N LEU A 349 0.31 -22.65 2.44
CA LEU A 349 0.83 -21.43 3.08
C LEU A 349 2.10 -21.67 3.92
N ASP A 350 2.13 -22.74 4.71
CA ASP A 350 3.31 -23.02 5.55
C ASP A 350 4.54 -23.35 4.70
N ALA A 351 4.40 -24.08 3.57
CA ALA A 351 5.52 -24.33 2.66
C ALA A 351 5.99 -23.07 1.94
N VAL A 352 5.06 -22.17 1.56
CA VAL A 352 5.39 -20.88 0.98
C VAL A 352 6.14 -20.01 2.00
N LEU A 353 5.71 -19.98 3.25
CA LEU A 353 6.37 -19.26 4.34
C LEU A 353 7.80 -19.80 4.59
N ASP A 354 7.95 -21.12 4.67
CA ASP A 354 9.26 -21.76 4.82
C ASP A 354 10.20 -21.43 3.65
N GLY A 355 9.65 -21.46 2.41
CA GLY A 355 10.37 -21.06 1.20
C GLY A 355 10.83 -19.61 1.23
N LEU A 356 9.90 -18.69 1.52
CA LEU A 356 10.17 -17.27 1.68
C LEU A 356 11.27 -17.00 2.72
N PHE A 357 11.19 -17.67 3.88
CA PHE A 357 12.20 -17.57 4.93
C PHE A 357 13.55 -18.13 4.48
N SER A 358 13.55 -19.29 3.84
CA SER A 358 14.80 -19.89 3.33
C SER A 358 15.50 -18.97 2.33
N ILE A 359 14.75 -18.41 1.38
CA ILE A 359 15.27 -17.49 0.36
C ILE A 359 15.87 -16.24 1.02
N THR A 360 15.13 -15.56 1.87
CA THR A 360 15.56 -14.29 2.48
C THR A 360 16.66 -14.47 3.51
N GLN A 361 16.67 -15.57 4.26
CA GLN A 361 17.77 -15.95 5.14
C GLN A 361 19.07 -16.19 4.35
N ASN A 362 18.98 -16.83 3.18
CA ASN A 362 20.13 -17.06 2.32
C ASN A 362 20.64 -15.75 1.69
N LEU A 363 19.74 -14.96 1.10
CA LEU A 363 20.10 -13.73 0.39
C LEU A 363 20.70 -12.66 1.30
N TYR A 364 20.09 -12.47 2.47
CA TYR A 364 20.42 -11.34 3.35
C TYR A 364 21.20 -11.73 4.62
N GLY A 365 21.51 -13.02 4.78
CA GLY A 365 22.25 -13.52 5.94
C GLY A 365 21.45 -13.48 7.25
N LEU A 366 20.13 -13.75 7.18
CA LEU A 366 19.19 -13.64 8.30
C LEU A 366 18.87 -14.98 8.94
N GLU A 367 18.41 -14.95 10.19
CA GLU A 367 17.78 -16.05 10.90
C GLU A 367 16.45 -15.55 11.50
N TYR A 368 15.35 -16.24 11.22
CA TYR A 368 14.05 -15.97 11.83
C TYR A 368 13.76 -16.95 12.96
N ARG A 369 13.27 -16.43 14.09
CA ARG A 369 12.89 -17.22 15.26
C ARG A 369 11.46 -16.93 15.64
N ASP A 370 10.59 -17.96 15.58
CA ASP A 370 9.22 -17.85 16.09
C ASP A 370 9.26 -17.69 17.62
N VAL A 371 8.76 -16.57 18.09
CA VAL A 371 8.69 -16.21 19.49
C VAL A 371 7.24 -16.05 19.99
N THR A 372 6.27 -16.47 19.21
CA THR A 372 4.83 -16.31 19.47
C THR A 372 4.44 -16.83 20.85
N ALA A 373 4.83 -18.07 21.18
CA ALA A 373 4.50 -18.68 22.46
C ALA A 373 5.13 -17.91 23.65
N ARG A 374 6.41 -17.46 23.48
CA ARG A 374 7.09 -16.63 24.48
C ARG A 374 6.40 -15.29 24.65
N ALA A 375 6.05 -14.62 23.56
CA ALA A 375 5.37 -13.33 23.57
C ALA A 375 4.02 -13.43 24.31
N ARG A 376 3.21 -14.45 24.05
CA ARG A 376 1.96 -14.70 24.77
C ARG A 376 2.18 -14.91 26.26
N SER A 377 3.17 -15.71 26.64
CA SER A 377 3.49 -15.96 28.07
C SER A 377 3.97 -14.72 28.81
N GLN A 378 4.52 -13.74 28.11
CA GLN A 378 4.99 -12.45 28.62
C GLN A 378 3.94 -11.34 28.55
N GLY A 379 2.72 -11.62 28.06
CA GLY A 379 1.66 -10.62 27.90
C GLY A 379 1.96 -9.56 26.84
N ARG A 380 2.81 -9.87 25.86
CA ARG A 380 3.02 -8.98 24.69
C ARG A 380 1.77 -8.93 23.83
N PRO A 381 1.42 -7.78 23.25
CA PRO A 381 0.22 -7.65 22.43
C PRO A 381 0.22 -8.63 21.27
N LEU A 382 -0.80 -9.49 21.21
CA LEU A 382 -1.14 -10.35 20.09
C LEU A 382 -2.67 -10.27 19.96
N TRP A 383 -3.14 -9.46 19.05
CA TRP A 383 -4.55 -9.07 18.87
C TRP A 383 -5.46 -10.20 18.40
N HIS A 384 -4.88 -11.32 17.93
CA HIS A 384 -5.63 -12.51 17.51
C HIS A 384 -4.86 -13.80 17.80
N ALA A 385 -5.60 -14.92 17.87
CA ALA A 385 -5.00 -16.24 18.08
C ALA A 385 -4.07 -16.66 16.94
N ASP A 386 -4.35 -16.24 15.71
CA ASP A 386 -3.56 -16.57 14.52
C ASP A 386 -2.38 -15.63 14.30
N ALA A 387 -2.32 -14.50 15.02
CA ALA A 387 -1.17 -13.61 14.94
C ALA A 387 0.09 -14.31 15.46
N ARG A 388 1.15 -14.31 14.64
CA ARG A 388 2.47 -14.87 14.95
C ARG A 388 3.49 -13.75 15.09
N LEU A 389 4.50 -13.92 15.92
CA LEU A 389 5.60 -12.97 16.11
C LEU A 389 6.94 -13.65 15.87
N TYR A 390 7.78 -13.02 15.04
CA TYR A 390 9.12 -13.49 14.70
C TYR A 390 10.17 -12.46 15.07
N GLU A 391 11.31 -12.92 15.62
CA GLU A 391 12.53 -12.15 15.71
C GLU A 391 13.41 -12.38 14.49
N VAL A 392 14.08 -11.30 14.04
CA VAL A 392 15.02 -11.32 12.93
C VAL A 392 16.43 -11.10 13.48
N TRP A 393 17.32 -12.03 13.19
CA TRP A 393 18.71 -12.02 13.65
C TRP A 393 19.66 -12.00 12.47
N ASP A 394 20.76 -11.26 12.58
CA ASP A 394 21.86 -11.32 11.63
C ASP A 394 22.76 -12.53 11.98
N LYS A 395 22.94 -13.45 11.02
CA LYS A 395 23.71 -14.68 11.24
C LYS A 395 25.19 -14.44 11.49
N ALA A 396 25.73 -13.37 10.91
CA ALA A 396 27.18 -13.10 10.98
C ALA A 396 27.56 -12.46 12.31
N THR A 397 26.73 -11.54 12.81
CA THR A 397 26.99 -10.79 14.05
C THR A 397 26.33 -11.42 15.27
N GLY A 398 25.26 -12.18 15.10
CA GLY A 398 24.42 -12.70 16.18
C GLY A 398 23.58 -11.61 16.85
N GLU A 399 23.41 -10.46 16.22
CA GLU A 399 22.57 -9.36 16.72
C GLU A 399 21.15 -9.48 16.25
N MET A 400 20.19 -9.13 17.12
CA MET A 400 18.78 -8.99 16.75
C MET A 400 18.63 -7.69 15.95
N LEU A 401 18.08 -7.80 14.72
CA LEU A 401 17.83 -6.67 13.84
C LEU A 401 16.47 -6.03 14.07
N GLY A 402 15.44 -6.84 14.34
CA GLY A 402 14.07 -6.37 14.53
C GLY A 402 13.10 -7.51 14.74
N GLU A 403 11.81 -7.21 14.66
CA GLU A 403 10.72 -8.17 14.82
C GLU A 403 9.62 -7.92 13.79
N PHE A 404 8.85 -8.96 13.44
CA PHE A 404 7.64 -8.76 12.66
C PHE A 404 6.50 -9.68 13.10
N TYR A 405 5.29 -9.14 12.99
CA TYR A 405 4.05 -9.90 13.14
C TYR A 405 3.58 -10.40 11.78
N LEU A 406 2.99 -11.59 11.77
CA LEU A 406 2.22 -12.13 10.64
C LEU A 406 0.76 -12.33 11.07
N ASP A 407 -0.16 -11.78 10.29
CA ASP A 407 -1.61 -11.94 10.45
C ASP A 407 -2.21 -12.21 9.06
N LEU A 408 -2.38 -13.49 8.71
CA LEU A 408 -2.49 -13.94 7.34
C LEU A 408 -3.89 -14.34 6.89
N HIS A 409 -4.87 -14.46 7.81
CA HIS A 409 -6.22 -14.93 7.49
C HIS A 409 -7.27 -13.84 7.63
N PRO A 410 -8.34 -13.85 6.81
CA PRO A 410 -9.43 -12.88 6.89
C PRO A 410 -10.28 -13.08 8.15
N ARG A 411 -10.92 -12.02 8.62
CA ARG A 411 -11.96 -12.04 9.64
C ARG A 411 -12.78 -10.77 9.59
N PRO A 412 -13.98 -10.73 10.21
CA PRO A 412 -14.80 -9.53 10.26
C PRO A 412 -14.05 -8.32 10.85
N ASN A 413 -14.21 -7.16 10.24
CA ASN A 413 -13.59 -5.88 10.61
C ASN A 413 -12.05 -5.83 10.48
N LYS A 414 -11.40 -6.84 9.96
CA LYS A 414 -9.98 -6.77 9.60
C LYS A 414 -9.79 -6.00 8.30
N TYR A 415 -8.65 -5.33 8.17
CA TYR A 415 -8.24 -4.70 6.90
C TYR A 415 -8.26 -5.70 5.74
N GLY A 416 -8.97 -5.34 4.67
CA GLY A 416 -9.36 -6.29 3.62
C GLY A 416 -8.32 -6.53 2.53
N HIS A 417 -7.22 -5.75 2.50
CA HIS A 417 -6.11 -5.93 1.54
C HIS A 417 -4.89 -6.54 2.22
N ALA A 418 -3.88 -6.94 1.44
CA ALA A 418 -2.55 -7.16 1.96
C ALA A 418 -1.87 -5.82 2.21
N ALA A 419 -1.13 -5.69 3.30
CA ALA A 419 -0.33 -4.52 3.61
C ALA A 419 0.69 -4.77 4.74
N GLN A 420 1.75 -3.96 4.75
CA GLN A 420 2.72 -3.90 5.83
C GLN A 420 2.60 -2.59 6.60
N TRP A 421 2.65 -2.65 7.94
CA TRP A 421 2.73 -1.50 8.85
C TRP A 421 4.08 -1.48 9.58
N GLY A 422 4.74 -0.31 9.62
CA GLY A 422 5.88 -0.09 10.49
C GLY A 422 5.40 0.36 11.88
N LEU A 423 5.43 -0.54 12.86
CA LEU A 423 4.98 -0.24 14.23
C LEU A 423 6.06 0.45 15.06
N VAL A 424 7.33 0.09 14.85
CA VAL A 424 8.50 0.76 15.42
C VAL A 424 9.53 0.92 14.31
N GLN A 425 10.13 2.10 14.23
CA GLN A 425 11.19 2.39 13.27
C GLN A 425 12.58 2.22 13.90
N HIS A 426 13.57 1.91 13.05
CA HIS A 426 14.97 1.94 13.48
C HIS A 426 15.41 3.36 13.84
N LYS A 427 16.01 3.53 14.99
CA LYS A 427 16.57 4.82 15.42
C LYS A 427 17.72 4.63 16.39
N VAL A 428 18.77 5.44 16.22
CA VAL A 428 19.86 5.56 17.19
C VAL A 428 19.55 6.74 18.10
N TRP A 429 19.43 6.48 19.41
CA TRP A 429 19.14 7.51 20.41
C TRP A 429 20.42 8.23 20.87
N PRO A 430 20.31 9.45 21.45
CA PRO A 430 21.49 10.21 21.92
C PRO A 430 22.34 9.50 22.96
N ASP A 431 21.79 8.56 23.71
CA ASP A 431 22.51 7.74 24.69
C ASP A 431 23.24 6.53 24.07
N GLY A 432 23.15 6.37 22.74
CA GLY A 432 23.73 5.26 22.00
C GLY A 432 22.85 4.00 21.96
N SER A 433 21.71 3.99 22.63
CA SER A 433 20.75 2.89 22.50
C SER A 433 20.08 2.89 21.13
N VAL A 434 19.56 1.74 20.69
CA VAL A 434 18.94 1.57 19.38
C VAL A 434 17.53 1.01 19.53
N SER A 435 16.55 1.70 18.98
CA SER A 435 15.22 1.10 18.75
C SER A 435 15.31 0.14 17.59
N LYS A 436 14.96 -1.11 17.84
CA LYS A 436 14.86 -2.12 16.79
C LYS A 436 13.51 -2.04 16.10
N PRO A 437 13.45 -2.08 14.76
CA PRO A 437 12.20 -1.97 14.03
C PRO A 437 11.26 -3.13 14.32
N VAL A 438 9.96 -2.83 14.31
CA VAL A 438 8.88 -3.80 14.41
C VAL A 438 7.91 -3.55 13.26
N ALA A 439 7.66 -4.58 12.46
CA ALA A 439 6.69 -4.55 11.37
C ALA A 439 5.47 -5.44 11.68
N ALA A 440 4.34 -5.14 11.07
CA ALA A 440 3.19 -6.04 11.00
C ALA A 440 2.80 -6.26 9.54
N LEU A 441 2.73 -7.52 9.13
CA LEU A 441 2.31 -7.92 7.80
C LEU A 441 0.93 -8.58 7.91
N VAL A 442 -0.05 -7.98 7.25
CA VAL A 442 -1.45 -8.39 7.25
C VAL A 442 -1.83 -8.87 5.84
N CYS A 443 -2.39 -10.08 5.72
CA CYS A 443 -2.93 -10.62 4.48
C CYS A 443 -4.31 -11.25 4.74
N ASN A 444 -4.96 -11.74 3.67
CA ASN A 444 -6.28 -12.33 3.76
C ASN A 444 -6.36 -13.62 2.92
N PHE A 445 -5.42 -14.54 3.14
CA PHE A 445 -5.40 -15.85 2.48
C PHE A 445 -6.48 -16.77 3.07
N ALA A 446 -7.04 -17.66 2.26
CA ALA A 446 -8.07 -18.59 2.71
C ALA A 446 -7.66 -19.34 3.97
N GLU A 447 -8.58 -19.49 4.93
CA GLU A 447 -8.33 -20.25 6.15
C GLU A 447 -8.13 -21.73 5.85
N PRO A 448 -7.34 -22.46 6.66
CA PRO A 448 -7.29 -23.92 6.59
C PRO A 448 -8.64 -24.51 7.01
N THR A 449 -8.99 -25.67 6.46
CA THR A 449 -10.12 -26.49 6.91
C THR A 449 -9.61 -27.66 7.77
N ALA A 450 -10.54 -28.46 8.33
CA ALA A 450 -10.16 -29.63 9.13
C ALA A 450 -9.30 -30.66 8.35
N ASP A 451 -9.52 -30.73 7.03
CA ASP A 451 -8.90 -31.77 6.16
C ASP A 451 -7.89 -31.18 5.16
N ARG A 452 -7.71 -29.85 5.13
CA ARG A 452 -6.85 -29.19 4.14
C ARG A 452 -6.17 -27.94 4.71
N PRO A 453 -4.86 -27.75 4.43
CA PRO A 453 -4.16 -26.51 4.79
C PRO A 453 -4.68 -25.33 3.98
N SER A 454 -4.32 -24.11 4.38
CA SER A 454 -4.48 -22.92 3.55
C SER A 454 -3.70 -23.11 2.24
N LEU A 455 -4.38 -23.10 1.10
CA LEU A 455 -3.80 -23.24 -0.23
C LEU A 455 -3.86 -21.90 -0.97
N MET A 456 -2.71 -21.42 -1.40
CA MET A 456 -2.57 -20.13 -2.07
C MET A 456 -2.64 -20.26 -3.59
N SER A 457 -3.26 -19.28 -4.26
CA SER A 457 -3.03 -19.08 -5.69
C SER A 457 -1.61 -18.55 -5.92
N HIS A 458 -1.10 -18.67 -7.15
CA HIS A 458 0.21 -18.10 -7.47
C HIS A 458 0.25 -16.58 -7.27
N ASP A 459 -0.84 -15.89 -7.61
CA ASP A 459 -0.99 -14.44 -7.40
C ASP A 459 -0.98 -14.05 -5.90
N GLU A 460 -1.54 -14.92 -5.01
CA GLU A 460 -1.44 -14.74 -3.56
C GLU A 460 -0.01 -14.97 -3.04
N VAL A 461 0.74 -15.91 -3.64
CA VAL A 461 2.16 -16.10 -3.33
C VAL A 461 2.97 -14.86 -3.74
N GLU A 462 2.73 -14.31 -4.94
CA GLU A 462 3.35 -13.07 -5.42
C GLU A 462 3.07 -11.90 -4.46
N THR A 463 1.80 -11.72 -4.06
CA THR A 463 1.40 -10.70 -3.07
C THR A 463 2.12 -10.87 -1.75
N PHE A 464 2.27 -12.11 -1.25
CA PHE A 464 2.97 -12.36 0.01
C PHE A 464 4.46 -12.00 -0.06
N PHE A 465 5.11 -12.28 -1.18
CA PHE A 465 6.51 -11.86 -1.42
C PHE A 465 6.61 -10.34 -1.50
N HIS A 466 5.67 -9.67 -2.17
CA HIS A 466 5.58 -8.21 -2.23
C HIS A 466 5.54 -7.60 -0.83
N GLU A 467 4.58 -7.99 0.00
CA GLU A 467 4.41 -7.45 1.35
C GLU A 467 5.62 -7.77 2.26
N PHE A 468 6.23 -8.94 2.07
CA PHE A 468 7.45 -9.27 2.78
C PHE A 468 8.65 -8.43 2.31
N GLY A 469 8.65 -7.96 1.08
CA GLY A 469 9.61 -6.97 0.58
C GLY A 469 9.55 -5.65 1.38
N HIS A 470 8.37 -5.14 1.69
CA HIS A 470 8.19 -4.00 2.59
C HIS A 470 8.62 -4.30 4.02
N CYS A 471 8.31 -5.51 4.51
CA CYS A 471 8.74 -5.97 5.83
C CYS A 471 10.28 -5.96 5.94
N LEU A 472 10.98 -6.51 4.95
CA LEU A 472 12.45 -6.48 4.89
C LEU A 472 12.99 -5.04 4.82
N HIS A 473 12.37 -4.17 4.05
CA HIS A 473 12.77 -2.76 3.96
C HIS A 473 12.65 -2.04 5.32
N THR A 474 11.62 -2.36 6.10
CA THR A 474 11.45 -1.86 7.47
C THR A 474 12.51 -2.43 8.40
N ILE A 475 12.66 -3.77 8.43
CA ILE A 475 13.50 -4.48 9.42
C ILE A 475 15.00 -4.30 9.20
N LEU A 476 15.44 -4.19 7.96
CA LEU A 476 16.86 -4.08 7.61
C LEU A 476 17.39 -2.65 7.60
N SER A 477 16.56 -1.67 7.95
CA SER A 477 16.98 -0.27 8.05
C SER A 477 18.04 -0.05 9.11
N GLU A 478 19.08 0.73 8.75
CA GLU A 478 20.16 1.15 9.64
C GLU A 478 20.21 2.68 9.82
N SER A 479 19.08 3.36 9.56
CA SER A 479 18.99 4.82 9.67
C SER A 479 19.24 5.30 11.08
N THR A 480 20.10 6.32 11.23
CA THR A 480 20.33 7.01 12.52
C THR A 480 19.10 7.77 12.98
N TYR A 481 18.33 8.34 12.05
CA TYR A 481 17.20 9.19 12.34
C TYR A 481 15.89 8.45 12.08
N TYR A 482 14.91 8.67 12.98
CA TYR A 482 13.56 8.12 12.86
C TYR A 482 12.97 8.43 11.50
N ARG A 483 13.08 9.69 11.06
CA ARG A 483 12.50 10.20 9.81
C ARG A 483 12.88 9.41 8.57
N PHE A 484 14.04 8.78 8.54
CA PHE A 484 14.58 8.11 7.34
C PHE A 484 14.58 6.59 7.44
N SER A 485 13.91 6.03 8.43
CA SER A 485 13.95 4.59 8.67
C SER A 485 13.06 3.81 7.70
N GLY A 486 13.58 2.72 7.19
CA GLY A 486 12.81 1.71 6.44
C GLY A 486 12.05 2.28 5.25
N THR A 487 10.75 2.07 5.26
CA THR A 487 9.82 2.53 4.22
C THR A 487 9.52 4.04 4.23
N SER A 488 10.20 4.82 5.10
CA SER A 488 10.12 6.30 5.10
C SER A 488 10.96 6.92 3.98
N VAL A 489 10.66 6.54 2.76
CA VAL A 489 11.23 6.99 1.48
C VAL A 489 10.20 7.78 0.68
N GLU A 490 10.58 8.28 -0.51
CA GLU A 490 9.60 8.85 -1.42
C GLU A 490 8.53 7.81 -1.80
N ARG A 491 7.24 8.22 -1.79
CA ARG A 491 6.11 7.31 -2.02
C ARG A 491 6.14 6.62 -3.39
N ASP A 492 6.74 7.23 -4.40
CA ASP A 492 6.93 6.65 -5.72
C ASP A 492 8.25 5.84 -5.85
N PHE A 493 8.97 5.63 -4.73
CA PHE A 493 10.07 4.67 -4.61
C PHE A 493 9.71 3.48 -3.71
N VAL A 494 8.80 3.66 -2.75
CA VAL A 494 8.54 2.68 -1.69
C VAL A 494 8.16 1.29 -2.22
N GLU A 495 7.52 1.24 -3.40
CA GLU A 495 7.12 -0.02 -4.04
C GLU A 495 8.26 -0.70 -4.83
N ALA A 496 9.38 -0.01 -5.10
CA ALA A 496 10.45 -0.63 -5.88
C ALA A 496 11.10 -1.85 -5.21
N PRO A 497 11.37 -1.85 -3.89
CA PRO A 497 11.85 -3.03 -3.18
C PRO A 497 10.84 -4.20 -3.13
N SER A 498 9.57 -3.92 -2.89
CA SER A 498 8.52 -4.93 -2.81
C SER A 498 8.24 -5.58 -4.17
N GLN A 499 8.05 -4.77 -5.22
CA GLN A 499 7.83 -5.24 -6.58
C GLN A 499 9.06 -5.97 -7.16
N MET A 500 10.27 -5.58 -6.78
CA MET A 500 11.44 -6.36 -7.17
C MET A 500 11.37 -7.78 -6.61
N PHE A 501 10.90 -7.94 -5.36
CA PHE A 501 10.86 -9.22 -4.68
C PHE A 501 9.79 -10.18 -5.24
N GLU A 502 8.78 -9.70 -5.94
CA GLU A 502 7.80 -10.51 -6.68
C GLU A 502 8.45 -11.43 -7.73
N ASN A 503 9.61 -11.03 -8.29
CA ASN A 503 10.25 -11.80 -9.35
C ASN A 503 10.75 -13.19 -8.91
N TRP A 504 10.98 -13.43 -7.60
CA TRP A 504 11.42 -14.73 -7.11
C TRP A 504 10.39 -15.84 -7.34
N VAL A 505 9.10 -15.52 -7.31
CA VAL A 505 8.03 -16.51 -7.54
C VAL A 505 7.77 -16.82 -9.02
N TRP A 506 8.56 -16.20 -9.91
CA TRP A 506 8.54 -16.48 -11.35
C TRP A 506 9.80 -17.17 -11.85
N ASP A 507 10.71 -17.54 -10.95
CA ASP A 507 11.92 -18.27 -11.28
C ASP A 507 11.75 -19.76 -10.98
N ALA A 508 12.07 -20.59 -11.99
CA ALA A 508 11.87 -22.05 -11.91
C ALA A 508 12.69 -22.70 -10.80
N ASP A 509 13.96 -22.31 -10.66
CA ASP A 509 14.86 -22.88 -9.66
C ASP A 509 14.43 -22.47 -8.24
N VAL A 510 13.93 -21.25 -8.09
CA VAL A 510 13.39 -20.75 -6.82
C VAL A 510 12.10 -21.48 -6.45
N LEU A 511 11.13 -21.58 -7.35
CA LEU A 511 9.88 -22.30 -7.11
C LEU A 511 10.12 -23.79 -6.77
N ALA A 512 11.08 -24.43 -7.43
CA ALA A 512 11.45 -25.83 -7.13
C ALA A 512 11.90 -26.05 -5.68
N THR A 513 12.31 -24.99 -4.96
CA THR A 513 12.76 -25.11 -3.56
C THR A 513 11.59 -25.32 -2.58
N PHE A 514 10.41 -24.77 -2.85
CA PHE A 514 9.29 -24.78 -1.90
C PHE A 514 7.93 -25.19 -2.49
N ALA A 515 7.71 -25.09 -3.81
CA ALA A 515 6.44 -25.44 -4.42
C ALA A 515 6.23 -26.97 -4.39
N ARG A 516 5.42 -27.45 -3.42
CA ARG A 516 5.20 -28.88 -3.16
C ARG A 516 3.74 -29.17 -2.89
N HIS A 517 3.27 -30.27 -3.47
CA HIS A 517 1.88 -30.72 -3.30
C HIS A 517 1.57 -31.04 -1.83
N TYR A 518 0.52 -30.46 -1.31
CA TYR A 518 0.17 -30.47 0.12
C TYR A 518 -0.05 -31.88 0.72
N GLU A 519 -0.54 -32.87 -0.06
CA GLU A 519 -0.74 -34.23 0.41
C GLU A 519 0.48 -35.14 0.16
N THR A 520 1.10 -35.02 -1.02
CA THR A 520 2.10 -35.96 -1.47
C THR A 520 3.54 -35.52 -1.24
N GLY A 521 3.75 -34.21 -0.95
CA GLY A 521 5.06 -33.59 -0.84
C GLY A 521 5.87 -33.55 -2.15
N LYS A 522 5.29 -34.00 -3.28
CA LYS A 522 5.97 -33.96 -4.58
C LYS A 522 6.18 -32.55 -5.05
N PRO A 523 7.30 -32.25 -5.70
CA PRO A 523 7.54 -30.93 -6.29
C PRO A 523 6.54 -30.61 -7.39
N LEU A 524 6.40 -29.31 -7.70
CA LEU A 524 5.64 -28.84 -8.84
C LEU A 524 6.19 -29.51 -10.12
N PRO A 525 5.35 -30.17 -10.96
CA PRO A 525 5.81 -30.83 -12.19
C PRO A 525 6.43 -29.81 -13.17
N ASP A 526 7.51 -30.25 -13.85
CA ASP A 526 8.25 -29.38 -14.77
C ASP A 526 7.36 -28.83 -15.90
N ASP A 527 6.45 -29.64 -16.44
CA ASP A 527 5.54 -29.25 -17.52
C ASP A 527 4.51 -28.21 -17.04
N LEU A 528 4.06 -28.29 -15.80
CA LEU A 528 3.18 -27.29 -15.20
C LEU A 528 3.93 -25.98 -14.91
N LEU A 529 5.15 -26.08 -14.41
CA LEU A 529 6.05 -24.92 -14.17
C LEU A 529 6.38 -24.19 -15.48
N ASP A 530 6.78 -24.93 -16.52
CA ASP A 530 7.02 -24.37 -17.85
C ASP A 530 5.78 -23.68 -18.43
N GLY A 531 4.60 -24.27 -18.19
CA GLY A 531 3.31 -23.70 -18.56
C GLY A 531 3.08 -22.36 -17.87
N MET A 532 3.31 -22.29 -16.56
CA MET A 532 3.16 -21.07 -15.76
C MET A 532 4.08 -19.95 -16.26
N ILE A 533 5.36 -20.26 -16.47
CA ILE A 533 6.34 -19.27 -16.95
C ILE A 533 5.97 -18.76 -18.35
N ARG A 534 5.52 -19.63 -19.27
CA ARG A 534 5.04 -19.19 -20.59
C ARG A 534 3.77 -18.36 -20.53
N ALA A 535 2.91 -18.61 -19.51
CA ALA A 535 1.69 -17.84 -19.31
C ALA A 535 1.92 -16.49 -18.59
N ARG A 536 3.14 -16.19 -18.09
CA ARG A 536 3.47 -15.00 -17.30
C ARG A 536 3.00 -13.69 -17.94
N HIS A 537 3.13 -13.58 -19.25
CA HIS A 537 2.78 -12.35 -19.98
C HIS A 537 1.34 -12.34 -20.54
N LEU A 538 0.53 -13.37 -20.20
CA LEU A 538 -0.88 -13.41 -20.62
C LEU A 538 -1.68 -12.33 -19.87
N GLY A 539 -2.25 -11.39 -20.61
CA GLY A 539 -3.03 -10.30 -20.05
C GLY A 539 -2.21 -9.18 -19.41
N SER A 540 -0.85 -9.21 -19.48
CA SER A 540 0.01 -8.22 -18.84
C SER A 540 -0.22 -6.80 -19.35
N GLY A 541 -0.54 -6.62 -20.63
CA GLY A 541 -0.87 -5.31 -21.20
C GLY A 541 -2.18 -4.77 -20.65
N MET A 542 -3.21 -5.61 -20.48
CA MET A 542 -4.50 -5.22 -19.89
C MET A 542 -4.35 -4.91 -18.39
N ALA A 543 -3.51 -5.67 -17.68
CA ALA A 543 -3.20 -5.40 -16.28
C ALA A 543 -2.48 -4.03 -16.12
N ALA A 544 -1.52 -3.72 -16.97
CA ALA A 544 -0.82 -2.43 -16.97
C ALA A 544 -1.76 -1.25 -17.31
N GLU A 545 -2.66 -1.41 -18.31
CA GLU A 545 -3.68 -0.38 -18.62
C GLU A 545 -4.60 -0.12 -17.41
N ARG A 546 -4.98 -1.16 -16.66
CA ARG A 546 -5.75 -0.98 -15.43
C ARG A 546 -4.98 -0.19 -14.37
N GLN A 547 -3.68 -0.43 -14.22
CA GLN A 547 -2.85 0.37 -13.34
C GLN A 547 -2.74 1.83 -13.82
N PHE A 548 -2.69 2.06 -15.13
CA PHE A 548 -2.73 3.41 -15.70
C PHE A 548 -4.08 4.08 -15.45
N PHE A 549 -5.19 3.34 -15.52
CA PHE A 549 -6.50 3.86 -15.16
C PHE A 549 -6.50 4.39 -13.71
N TYR A 550 -6.05 3.59 -12.74
CA TYR A 550 -6.01 4.00 -11.33
C TYR A 550 -5.12 5.23 -11.11
N GLY A 551 -3.92 5.24 -11.71
CA GLY A 551 -3.00 6.35 -11.54
C GLY A 551 -3.43 7.63 -12.26
N LEU A 552 -4.03 7.53 -13.45
CA LEU A 552 -4.57 8.68 -14.16
C LEU A 552 -5.86 9.21 -13.52
N TYR A 553 -6.70 8.33 -12.99
CA TYR A 553 -7.87 8.73 -12.23
C TYR A 553 -7.45 9.52 -10.98
N ASP A 554 -6.56 8.97 -10.16
CA ASP A 554 -6.01 9.64 -8.99
C ASP A 554 -5.39 11.00 -9.36
N LEU A 555 -4.53 11.03 -10.38
CA LEU A 555 -3.90 12.27 -10.82
C LEU A 555 -4.93 13.31 -11.26
N LYS A 556 -5.92 12.92 -12.09
CA LYS A 556 -6.95 13.83 -12.60
C LYS A 556 -7.87 14.37 -11.50
N CYS A 557 -8.15 13.57 -10.45
CA CYS A 557 -8.84 14.06 -9.27
C CYS A 557 -8.10 15.22 -8.57
N HIS A 558 -6.80 15.33 -8.76
CA HIS A 558 -5.95 16.31 -8.08
C HIS A 558 -5.33 17.37 -9.02
N LEU A 559 -5.68 17.35 -10.32
CA LEU A 559 -5.27 18.37 -11.28
C LEU A 559 -6.27 19.51 -11.42
N ASP A 560 -7.51 19.32 -10.94
CA ASP A 560 -8.50 20.39 -10.94
C ASP A 560 -8.16 21.40 -9.82
N PRO A 561 -7.99 22.70 -10.13
CA PRO A 561 -7.61 23.70 -9.15
C PRO A 561 -8.69 24.01 -8.13
N ASP A 562 -9.97 23.81 -8.50
CA ASP A 562 -11.12 24.08 -7.64
C ASP A 562 -11.62 22.82 -6.92
N GLY A 563 -11.22 21.63 -7.40
CA GLY A 563 -11.65 20.34 -6.88
C GLY A 563 -13.14 20.04 -7.14
N ASP A 564 -13.81 20.81 -8.00
CA ASP A 564 -15.23 20.62 -8.36
C ASP A 564 -15.37 19.54 -9.45
N ILE A 565 -15.28 18.29 -9.05
CA ILE A 565 -15.32 17.14 -9.94
C ILE A 565 -16.52 16.23 -9.65
N ASP A 566 -17.17 15.72 -10.70
CA ASP A 566 -17.98 14.51 -10.62
C ASP A 566 -17.05 13.29 -10.71
N SER A 567 -16.72 12.73 -9.56
CA SER A 567 -15.77 11.62 -9.44
C SER A 567 -16.21 10.35 -10.17
N THR A 568 -17.52 10.14 -10.30
CA THR A 568 -18.11 9.03 -11.05
C THR A 568 -18.01 9.25 -12.56
N GLN A 569 -18.36 10.45 -13.04
CA GLN A 569 -18.23 10.78 -14.45
C GLN A 569 -16.77 10.75 -14.90
N LEU A 570 -15.84 11.27 -14.08
CA LEU A 570 -14.40 11.19 -14.36
C LEU A 570 -13.92 9.74 -14.54
N ALA A 571 -14.39 8.81 -13.69
CA ALA A 571 -14.09 7.39 -13.84
C ALA A 571 -14.64 6.84 -15.17
N TRP A 572 -15.86 7.20 -15.56
CA TRP A 572 -16.46 6.74 -16.81
C TRP A 572 -15.79 7.35 -18.03
N ASP A 573 -15.35 8.60 -17.99
CA ASP A 573 -14.60 9.24 -19.07
C ASP A 573 -13.27 8.54 -19.34
N LEU A 574 -12.66 7.92 -18.30
CA LEU A 574 -11.47 7.10 -18.43
C LEU A 574 -11.77 5.64 -18.88
N TRP A 575 -13.03 5.26 -18.94
CA TRP A 575 -13.51 3.94 -19.36
C TRP A 575 -14.11 3.95 -20.77
N ASP A 576 -13.52 4.68 -21.70
CA ASP A 576 -13.98 4.68 -23.10
C ASP A 576 -13.04 3.84 -23.97
N PRO A 577 -13.45 2.66 -24.43
CA PRO A 577 -12.63 1.81 -25.30
C PRO A 577 -12.41 2.37 -26.71
N ALA A 578 -13.22 3.35 -27.15
CA ALA A 578 -13.16 3.94 -28.49
C ALA A 578 -12.24 5.16 -28.58
N GLY A 579 -11.83 5.73 -27.44
CA GLY A 579 -11.07 6.97 -27.37
C GLY A 579 -9.62 6.82 -26.91
N GLU A 580 -9.05 7.94 -26.47
CA GLU A 580 -7.73 8.01 -25.84
C GLU A 580 -7.70 7.40 -24.42
N ASN A 581 -8.81 6.80 -23.98
CA ASN A 581 -9.06 6.39 -22.62
C ASN A 581 -8.46 5.02 -22.28
N VAL A 582 -8.26 4.78 -20.99
CA VAL A 582 -7.31 3.81 -20.46
C VAL A 582 -7.93 2.42 -20.35
N GLU A 583 -9.18 2.32 -19.88
CA GLU A 583 -9.85 1.03 -19.75
C GLU A 583 -10.39 0.53 -21.08
N LEU A 584 -10.39 -0.79 -21.21
CA LEU A 584 -10.76 -1.51 -22.45
C LEU A 584 -12.22 -1.96 -22.49
N TYR A 585 -13.01 -1.59 -21.48
CA TYR A 585 -14.38 -2.03 -21.30
C TYR A 585 -15.36 -0.85 -21.31
N ASP A 586 -16.60 -1.13 -21.67
CA ASP A 586 -17.69 -0.15 -21.54
C ASP A 586 -17.94 0.17 -20.05
N PRO A 587 -18.24 1.44 -19.68
CA PRO A 587 -18.65 1.79 -18.33
C PRO A 587 -19.91 1.03 -17.90
N VAL A 588 -19.99 0.65 -16.64
CA VAL A 588 -21.15 -0.05 -16.08
C VAL A 588 -21.94 0.93 -15.22
N PRO A 589 -23.20 1.25 -15.58
CA PRO A 589 -24.02 2.17 -14.82
C PRO A 589 -24.16 1.79 -13.34
N GLU A 590 -24.31 2.80 -12.50
CA GLU A 590 -24.52 2.63 -11.06
C GLU A 590 -23.40 1.86 -10.35
N THR A 591 -22.16 1.98 -10.81
CA THR A 591 -20.97 1.49 -10.11
C THR A 591 -20.09 2.67 -9.70
N TYR A 592 -19.44 2.54 -8.55
CA TYR A 592 -18.71 3.61 -7.88
C TYR A 592 -17.38 3.08 -7.39
N PHE A 593 -16.43 2.77 -8.30
CA PHE A 593 -15.17 2.16 -7.90
C PHE A 593 -14.40 3.02 -6.88
N GLN A 594 -14.51 4.35 -6.99
CA GLN A 594 -13.86 5.30 -6.12
C GLN A 594 -14.39 5.27 -4.67
N SER A 595 -15.62 4.79 -4.44
CA SER A 595 -16.19 4.68 -3.09
C SER A 595 -15.44 3.69 -2.19
N ALA A 596 -14.66 2.78 -2.78
CA ALA A 596 -13.85 1.81 -2.06
C ALA A 596 -12.37 1.83 -2.52
N PHE A 597 -11.94 2.95 -3.14
CA PHE A 597 -10.56 3.13 -3.58
C PHE A 597 -9.74 3.85 -2.49
N GLY A 598 -9.36 3.11 -1.43
CA GLY A 598 -8.67 3.65 -0.24
C GLY A 598 -7.36 4.38 -0.54
N HIS A 599 -6.71 4.10 -1.69
CA HIS A 599 -5.50 4.84 -2.10
C HIS A 599 -5.72 6.35 -2.20
N LEU A 600 -6.95 6.81 -2.45
CA LEU A 600 -7.25 8.25 -2.48
C LEU A 600 -7.09 8.94 -1.13
N THR A 601 -7.04 8.21 -0.01
CA THR A 601 -6.90 8.78 1.34
C THR A 601 -5.47 8.76 1.89
N GLY A 602 -4.57 7.94 1.30
CA GLY A 602 -3.17 7.82 1.77
C GLY A 602 -2.11 7.83 0.67
N TYR A 603 -2.53 7.73 -0.59
CA TYR A 603 -1.68 7.74 -1.80
C TYR A 603 -2.10 8.81 -2.82
N GLN A 604 -2.76 9.86 -2.38
CA GLN A 604 -3.29 10.93 -3.22
C GLN A 604 -2.24 11.50 -4.17
N ALA A 605 -2.61 11.70 -5.43
CA ALA A 605 -1.73 12.07 -6.53
C ALA A 605 -0.42 11.25 -6.54
N GLY A 606 -0.50 9.99 -6.09
CA GLY A 606 0.66 9.13 -5.84
C GLY A 606 0.51 7.73 -6.40
N TYR A 607 -0.67 7.31 -6.85
CA TYR A 607 -0.89 5.96 -7.36
C TYR A 607 -0.01 5.61 -8.57
N TYR A 608 0.38 6.58 -9.37
CA TYR A 608 1.35 6.39 -10.45
C TYR A 608 2.65 5.72 -9.95
N GLY A 609 2.96 5.88 -8.68
CA GLY A 609 4.14 5.36 -7.99
C GLY A 609 4.32 3.85 -8.16
N TYR A 610 3.24 3.07 -8.30
CA TYR A 610 3.31 1.62 -8.55
C TYR A 610 3.99 1.31 -9.90
N GLN A 611 3.57 1.96 -10.98
CA GLN A 611 4.19 1.74 -12.30
C GLN A 611 5.54 2.43 -12.41
N TRP A 612 5.71 3.58 -11.75
CA TRP A 612 6.96 4.29 -11.65
C TRP A 612 8.03 3.44 -10.93
N SER A 613 7.71 2.93 -9.75
CA SER A 613 8.58 2.05 -8.97
C SER A 613 8.91 0.75 -9.71
N LEU A 614 7.94 0.17 -10.43
CA LEU A 614 8.13 -1.08 -11.17
C LEU A 614 9.20 -0.95 -12.27
N VAL A 615 9.33 0.22 -12.90
CA VAL A 615 10.41 0.48 -13.85
C VAL A 615 11.77 0.27 -13.20
N TYR A 616 11.98 0.84 -12.01
CA TYR A 616 13.24 0.70 -11.27
C TYR A 616 13.41 -0.68 -10.66
N ALA A 617 12.34 -1.29 -10.15
CA ALA A 617 12.36 -2.67 -9.67
C ALA A 617 12.84 -3.64 -10.74
N CYS A 618 12.31 -3.54 -11.96
CA CYS A 618 12.72 -4.37 -13.09
C CYS A 618 14.18 -4.16 -13.49
N ASP A 619 14.67 -2.92 -13.46
CA ASP A 619 16.06 -2.61 -13.82
C ASP A 619 17.05 -3.07 -12.74
N MET A 620 16.73 -2.83 -11.46
CA MET A 620 17.53 -3.34 -10.35
C MET A 620 17.59 -4.87 -10.30
N PHE A 621 16.51 -5.53 -10.66
CA PHE A 621 16.42 -6.99 -10.68
C PHE A 621 17.39 -7.65 -11.68
N GLN A 622 17.84 -6.95 -12.74
CA GLN A 622 18.78 -7.51 -13.73
C GLN A 622 20.07 -8.02 -13.06
N ARG A 623 20.50 -7.37 -11.95
CA ARG A 623 21.68 -7.82 -11.21
C ARG A 623 21.53 -9.23 -10.63
N PHE A 624 20.34 -9.59 -10.16
CA PHE A 624 20.07 -10.94 -9.67
C PHE A 624 20.01 -11.95 -10.82
N LYS A 625 19.51 -11.56 -11.98
CA LYS A 625 19.58 -12.42 -13.19
C LYS A 625 21.03 -12.71 -13.62
N GLU A 626 21.93 -11.74 -13.48
CA GLU A 626 23.34 -11.87 -13.85
C GLU A 626 24.13 -12.70 -12.84
N LEU A 627 23.89 -12.50 -11.53
CA LEU A 627 24.66 -13.11 -10.44
C LEU A 627 24.05 -14.38 -9.87
N GLY A 628 22.79 -14.68 -10.23
CA GLY A 628 21.99 -15.79 -9.73
C GLY A 628 20.93 -15.36 -8.72
N MET A 629 19.73 -15.91 -8.87
CA MET A 629 18.54 -15.55 -8.06
C MET A 629 18.71 -15.78 -6.57
N LEU A 630 19.53 -16.75 -6.18
CA LEU A 630 19.81 -17.10 -4.78
C LEU A 630 21.23 -16.72 -4.34
N SER A 631 21.90 -15.82 -5.08
CA SER A 631 23.26 -15.36 -4.76
C SER A 631 23.30 -14.53 -3.47
N PRO A 632 23.97 -15.01 -2.40
CA PRO A 632 24.13 -14.23 -1.18
C PRO A 632 24.91 -12.93 -1.38
N ASP A 633 25.80 -12.87 -2.37
CA ASP A 633 26.57 -11.65 -2.67
C ASP A 633 25.68 -10.59 -3.30
N ALA A 634 24.79 -10.98 -4.23
CA ALA A 634 23.79 -10.08 -4.80
C ALA A 634 22.82 -9.58 -3.71
N GLY A 635 22.35 -10.49 -2.86
CA GLY A 635 21.45 -10.18 -1.75
C GLY A 635 22.07 -9.19 -0.74
N ARG A 636 23.31 -9.43 -0.28
CA ARG A 636 24.02 -8.51 0.61
C ARG A 636 24.24 -7.14 -0.02
N TYR A 637 24.65 -7.11 -1.28
CA TYR A 637 24.83 -5.84 -1.99
C TYR A 637 23.52 -5.04 -2.07
N TYR A 638 22.37 -5.73 -2.31
CA TYR A 638 21.07 -5.09 -2.33
C TYR A 638 20.64 -4.61 -0.93
N ARG A 639 20.84 -5.43 0.10
CA ARG A 639 20.63 -5.05 1.51
C ARG A 639 21.40 -3.76 1.83
N ASP A 640 22.70 -3.70 1.53
CA ASP A 640 23.56 -2.58 1.90
C ASP A 640 23.29 -1.30 1.11
N LYS A 641 22.89 -1.43 -0.17
CA LYS A 641 22.71 -0.28 -1.07
C LYS A 641 21.29 0.28 -1.06
N ILE A 642 20.28 -0.54 -0.77
CA ILE A 642 18.87 -0.17 -0.83
C ILE A 642 18.21 -0.33 0.54
N LEU A 643 18.08 -1.57 1.05
CA LEU A 643 17.21 -1.84 2.20
C LEU A 643 17.69 -1.18 3.49
N SER A 644 19.00 -1.15 3.75
CA SER A 644 19.56 -0.54 4.97
C SER A 644 19.48 1.00 4.96
N ARG A 645 19.32 1.60 3.79
CA ARG A 645 19.48 3.04 3.61
C ARG A 645 18.22 3.84 3.94
N GLY A 646 17.03 3.26 3.74
CA GLY A 646 15.78 4.00 3.90
C GLY A 646 15.81 5.35 3.17
N GLY A 647 15.24 6.39 3.76
CA GLY A 647 15.16 7.75 3.20
C GLY A 647 16.40 8.62 3.41
N THR A 648 17.58 8.06 3.76
CA THR A 648 18.81 8.83 4.02
C THR A 648 19.35 9.59 2.81
N THR A 649 18.92 9.22 1.61
CA THR A 649 19.16 9.95 0.35
C THR A 649 17.93 9.78 -0.57
N ASP A 650 17.87 10.56 -1.66
CA ASP A 650 16.77 10.45 -2.64
C ASP A 650 16.75 9.08 -3.30
N GLY A 651 15.54 8.52 -3.55
CA GLY A 651 15.37 7.21 -4.17
C GLY A 651 16.06 7.07 -5.52
N MET A 652 16.05 8.11 -6.37
CA MET A 652 16.79 8.11 -7.63
C MET A 652 18.30 7.94 -7.43
N ASN A 653 18.85 8.53 -6.36
CA ASN A 653 20.27 8.38 -6.05
C ASN A 653 20.59 6.98 -5.53
N LEU A 654 19.67 6.36 -4.76
CA LEU A 654 19.80 4.95 -4.36
C LEU A 654 19.83 4.03 -5.58
N VAL A 655 18.92 4.23 -6.53
CA VAL A 655 18.86 3.43 -7.78
C VAL A 655 20.15 3.59 -8.58
N ARG A 656 20.62 4.83 -8.80
CA ARG A 656 21.88 5.10 -9.52
C ARG A 656 23.10 4.47 -8.84
N ASP A 657 23.19 4.58 -7.51
CA ASP A 657 24.30 4.00 -6.72
C ASP A 657 24.29 2.46 -6.77
N TYR A 658 23.11 1.86 -6.74
CA TYR A 658 22.95 0.41 -6.87
C TYR A 658 23.29 -0.09 -8.29
N LEU A 659 22.78 0.58 -9.32
CA LEU A 659 22.99 0.19 -10.71
C LEU A 659 24.40 0.55 -11.22
N GLY A 660 25.03 1.59 -10.68
CA GLY A 660 26.28 2.18 -11.21
C GLY A 660 26.09 2.93 -12.54
N ARG A 661 24.83 3.22 -12.93
CA ARG A 661 24.43 3.89 -14.17
C ARG A 661 23.04 4.53 -14.03
N GLU A 662 22.63 5.31 -15.01
CA GLU A 662 21.22 5.75 -15.12
C GLU A 662 20.29 4.55 -15.36
N PRO A 663 19.10 4.53 -14.70
CA PRO A 663 18.10 3.50 -14.96
C PRO A 663 17.48 3.62 -16.36
N THR A 664 17.00 2.48 -16.90
CA THR A 664 16.31 2.41 -18.19
C THR A 664 14.96 1.71 -18.09
N MET A 665 14.11 1.88 -19.12
CA MET A 665 12.80 1.22 -19.19
C MET A 665 12.86 -0.16 -19.86
N ASP A 666 14.01 -0.58 -20.38
CA ASP A 666 14.12 -1.80 -21.21
C ASP A 666 13.70 -3.06 -20.44
N ALA A 667 14.10 -3.14 -19.17
CA ALA A 667 13.75 -4.28 -18.32
C ALA A 667 12.26 -4.32 -18.02
N TYR A 668 11.61 -3.17 -17.83
CA TYR A 668 10.17 -3.06 -17.63
C TYR A 668 9.38 -3.49 -18.89
N LEU A 669 9.80 -3.05 -20.08
CA LEU A 669 9.16 -3.45 -21.34
C LEU A 669 9.25 -4.98 -21.55
N LYS A 670 10.39 -5.59 -21.23
CA LYS A 670 10.54 -7.05 -21.23
C LYS A 670 9.65 -7.73 -20.20
N HIS A 671 9.51 -7.15 -19.01
CA HIS A 671 8.61 -7.65 -17.97
C HIS A 671 7.15 -7.69 -18.44
N LEU A 672 6.71 -6.75 -19.27
CA LEU A 672 5.39 -6.76 -19.88
C LEU A 672 5.27 -7.71 -21.09
N GLY A 673 6.33 -8.38 -21.52
CA GLY A 673 6.34 -9.19 -22.74
C GLY A 673 6.39 -8.34 -24.01
N LEU A 674 6.91 -7.12 -23.92
CA LEU A 674 7.22 -6.26 -25.05
C LEU A 674 8.72 -6.38 -25.33
N ASP A 675 9.08 -6.85 -26.53
CA ASP A 675 10.46 -6.78 -26.98
C ASP A 675 10.84 -5.31 -27.15
N ALA A 676 12.00 -4.91 -26.65
CA ALA A 676 12.55 -3.60 -26.95
C ALA A 676 12.80 -3.54 -28.45
N GLU A 677 12.01 -2.72 -29.19
CA GLU A 677 12.25 -2.43 -30.61
C GLU A 677 13.48 -1.52 -30.77
#